data_3346f3e03430270db5d965d98e16b833
#
_entry.id   3346f3e03430270db5d965d98e16b833
#
_cell.length_a   1.000
_cell.length_b   1.000
_cell.length_c   1.000
_cell.angle_alpha   90.00
_cell.angle_beta   90.00
_cell.angle_gamma   90.00
#
_symmetry.space_group_name_H-M   'P 1'
#
loop_
_entity.id
_entity.type
_entity.pdbx_description
1 polymer ?
#
loop_
_entity_poly.entity_id
_entity_poly.type
_entity_poly.pdbx_seq_one_letter_code
_entity_poly.pdbx_strand_id
1 'polypeptide(L)'
;MFQRPQHLMSRFAKSMPVVIWEEPVHSAAGEGPSLDVRPAKGMPNVTVVTPHLPEGLEVGAERTVLKGLLDQFSATLSGRLIRWYYTPMMLPFSRHLDAVATVYDCMDELSAFRFAPTELLDLERELLEAADVVFTGGYSLYEAKKKRHGNVHPFPSSVDRAHFGAARAGIADPSDQSGIGRPRFGFYGVIDERIDLELLDRVAEMRPDWQLVMVGPVVKISEDDLPRRDNIHYLGGKSYDELPTYLGNWDVAMMPFAINEATRFISPTKTPEYLAAGKPVVSTPIKDVKRHYEKLSGVMIAGTAEQFVEAGERALGLTRGEGGDWLAEVDLALADMSWDTTQARMAALVAEVTEQGQKIERPAFGQHGAYTHSKNKKYDYLIVGCGFAGSVLAERLATQHGARVLMIDKRDHVAGNAYDEYNENGILYHKYGPHIFHANSDEIVSYLSQFTQWRPYEHRVLANVRDQLVPIPINRTTLNKLFDAGLKNDEEAAAFLASRSEPVAEIRTSEDVVINAVGRELYELFFQGYTRKQWGLDPSELDKQVTSRIPTRTNTDDRYFTDTHQIMPLHGYTKMFEKMLDHPLIDKQLGTDFRDVRNDIDAAHIIYTGPIDEYFDWRFGKLPYRSLRFVHSTIDKEQFQPVAVVNYPDTETPYTRISEYKHMTGQEHARTTITLEYPSAEGDPYYPIPRPENQLLFKKYEALADSTSGVTFVGRLATYRYYNMDQIVGQALATFRRMDEARARFSGKPAAAGATSRELRLAI
;
A
#
# COMPACT_ATOMS: atom_id res chain seq x y z
N MET A 1 -18.82 -26.72 0.62
CA MET A 1 -19.23 -25.34 0.97
C MET A 1 -19.64 -24.64 -0.32
N PHE A 2 -20.79 -23.94 -0.34
CA PHE A 2 -21.23 -23.20 -1.55
C PHE A 2 -20.58 -21.82 -1.52
N GLN A 3 -19.70 -21.54 -2.47
CA GLN A 3 -18.85 -20.33 -2.48
C GLN A 3 -19.08 -19.50 -3.75
N ARG A 4 -18.32 -18.41 -3.90
CA ARG A 4 -18.38 -17.50 -5.05
C ARG A 4 -18.38 -18.23 -6.41
N PRO A 5 -17.51 -19.22 -6.70
CA PRO A 5 -17.57 -19.93 -7.98
C PRO A 5 -18.91 -20.61 -8.22
N GLN A 6 -19.46 -21.30 -7.22
CA GLN A 6 -20.74 -21.98 -7.37
C GLN A 6 -21.90 -20.99 -7.56
N HIS A 7 -21.91 -19.90 -6.80
CA HIS A 7 -22.92 -18.83 -6.96
C HIS A 7 -22.90 -18.20 -8.35
N LEU A 8 -21.71 -17.93 -8.89
CA LEU A 8 -21.58 -17.29 -10.20
C LEU A 8 -21.83 -18.27 -11.33
N MET A 9 -21.17 -19.43 -11.32
CA MET A 9 -21.25 -20.40 -12.42
C MET A 9 -22.65 -20.99 -12.58
N SER A 10 -23.39 -21.22 -11.48
CA SER A 10 -24.79 -21.64 -11.55
C SER A 10 -25.70 -20.60 -12.23
N ARG A 11 -25.35 -19.31 -12.10
CA ARG A 11 -26.10 -18.21 -12.74
C ARG A 11 -25.70 -18.02 -14.20
N PHE A 12 -24.42 -18.12 -14.53
CA PHE A 12 -23.96 -18.16 -15.93
C PHE A 12 -24.57 -19.34 -16.69
N ALA A 13 -24.72 -20.47 -16.00
CA ALA A 13 -25.34 -21.68 -16.60
C ALA A 13 -26.82 -21.50 -17.02
N LYS A 14 -27.51 -20.45 -16.57
CA LYS A 14 -28.85 -20.07 -17.05
C LYS A 14 -28.84 -19.61 -18.51
N SER A 15 -27.72 -19.05 -18.99
CA SER A 15 -27.59 -18.44 -20.32
C SER A 15 -26.60 -19.15 -21.25
N MET A 16 -25.67 -19.94 -20.73
CA MET A 16 -24.66 -20.66 -21.52
C MET A 16 -24.23 -21.95 -20.81
N PRO A 17 -23.78 -22.98 -21.54
CA PRO A 17 -23.17 -24.15 -20.92
C PRO A 17 -21.89 -23.77 -20.15
N VAL A 18 -21.71 -24.34 -18.97
CA VAL A 18 -20.53 -24.17 -18.12
C VAL A 18 -19.85 -25.49 -17.89
N VAL A 19 -18.53 -25.52 -18.08
CA VAL A 19 -17.69 -26.66 -17.73
C VAL A 19 -16.80 -26.25 -16.56
N ILE A 20 -16.82 -27.02 -15.48
CA ILE A 20 -15.95 -26.86 -14.32
C ILE A 20 -14.91 -27.97 -14.37
N TRP A 21 -13.65 -27.58 -14.56
CA TRP A 21 -12.51 -28.47 -14.47
C TRP A 21 -11.97 -28.44 -13.04
N GLU A 22 -12.08 -29.61 -12.36
CA GLU A 22 -11.62 -29.72 -10.96
C GLU A 22 -10.13 -30.06 -10.87
N GLU A 23 -9.57 -29.93 -9.66
CA GLU A 23 -8.22 -30.42 -9.36
C GLU A 23 -8.15 -31.95 -9.58
N PRO A 24 -7.00 -32.49 -10.02
CA PRO A 24 -6.85 -33.89 -10.26
C PRO A 24 -6.95 -34.71 -8.97
N VAL A 25 -7.60 -35.86 -9.08
CA VAL A 25 -7.61 -36.89 -8.04
C VAL A 25 -6.55 -37.93 -8.37
N HIS A 26 -5.63 -38.15 -7.42
CA HIS A 26 -4.59 -39.17 -7.59
C HIS A 26 -5.10 -40.53 -7.11
N SER A 27 -5.00 -41.56 -7.97
CA SER A 27 -5.41 -42.92 -7.70
C SER A 27 -4.19 -43.87 -7.67
N ALA A 28 -4.35 -45.01 -7.00
CA ALA A 28 -3.28 -45.98 -6.79
C ALA A 28 -2.56 -46.37 -8.09
N ALA A 29 -1.28 -46.69 -7.99
CA ALA A 29 -0.42 -47.07 -9.11
C ALA A 29 -1.00 -48.26 -9.91
N GLY A 30 -1.30 -48.04 -11.19
CA GLY A 30 -1.80 -49.05 -12.12
C GLY A 30 -3.07 -48.69 -12.88
N GLU A 31 -3.77 -47.63 -12.45
CA GLU A 31 -4.90 -47.09 -13.23
C GLU A 31 -4.35 -46.01 -14.19
N GLY A 32 -4.71 -46.10 -15.47
CA GLY A 32 -4.31 -45.10 -16.46
C GLY A 32 -5.06 -43.76 -16.26
N PRO A 33 -4.52 -42.64 -16.81
CA PRO A 33 -5.19 -41.35 -16.71
C PRO A 33 -6.61 -41.41 -17.33
N SER A 34 -7.59 -40.83 -16.64
CA SER A 34 -8.99 -40.81 -17.09
C SER A 34 -9.72 -39.53 -16.65
N LEU A 35 -10.92 -39.32 -17.23
CA LEU A 35 -11.81 -38.21 -16.84
C LEU A 35 -13.12 -38.79 -16.28
N ASP A 36 -13.54 -38.31 -15.13
CA ASP A 36 -14.92 -38.41 -14.66
C ASP A 36 -15.68 -37.15 -15.12
N VAL A 37 -16.68 -37.36 -15.98
CA VAL A 37 -17.50 -36.31 -16.58
C VAL A 37 -18.93 -36.49 -16.14
N ARG A 38 -19.43 -35.56 -15.32
CA ARG A 38 -20.78 -35.67 -14.76
C ARG A 38 -21.51 -34.31 -14.75
N PRO A 39 -22.84 -34.30 -14.85
CA PRO A 39 -23.63 -33.11 -14.63
C PRO A 39 -23.57 -32.71 -13.15
N ALA A 40 -23.49 -31.39 -12.84
CA ALA A 40 -23.60 -30.92 -11.48
C ALA A 40 -25.02 -31.18 -10.94
N LYS A 41 -25.12 -31.65 -9.70
CA LYS A 41 -26.41 -31.96 -9.06
C LYS A 41 -27.30 -30.69 -9.00
N GLY A 42 -28.49 -30.76 -9.60
CA GLY A 42 -29.45 -29.67 -9.64
C GLY A 42 -29.13 -28.53 -10.62
N MET A 43 -28.07 -28.65 -11.47
CA MET A 43 -27.63 -27.65 -12.42
C MET A 43 -27.40 -28.27 -13.81
N PRO A 44 -28.43 -28.44 -14.62
CA PRO A 44 -28.38 -29.26 -15.86
C PRO A 44 -27.38 -28.73 -16.91
N ASN A 45 -27.09 -27.42 -16.92
CA ASN A 45 -26.15 -26.79 -17.86
C ASN A 45 -24.72 -26.67 -17.29
N VAL A 46 -24.42 -27.26 -16.14
CA VAL A 46 -23.08 -27.33 -15.56
C VAL A 46 -22.54 -28.73 -15.65
N THR A 47 -21.44 -28.90 -16.35
CA THR A 47 -20.70 -30.18 -16.44
C THR A 47 -19.47 -30.08 -15.55
N VAL A 48 -19.28 -31.03 -14.68
CA VAL A 48 -18.08 -31.15 -13.85
C VAL A 48 -17.16 -32.20 -14.43
N VAL A 49 -15.91 -31.89 -14.60
CA VAL A 49 -14.86 -32.75 -15.16
C VAL A 49 -13.76 -32.90 -14.11
N THR A 50 -13.58 -34.09 -13.58
CA THR A 50 -12.54 -34.41 -12.59
C THR A 50 -11.50 -35.32 -13.26
N PRO A 51 -10.25 -34.84 -13.45
CA PRO A 51 -9.16 -35.69 -13.93
C PRO A 51 -8.75 -36.71 -12.86
N HIS A 52 -8.52 -37.95 -13.25
CA HIS A 52 -7.90 -38.97 -12.42
C HIS A 52 -6.50 -39.26 -12.96
N LEU A 53 -5.49 -39.17 -12.10
CA LEU A 53 -4.10 -39.37 -12.46
C LEU A 53 -3.45 -40.44 -11.60
N PRO A 54 -2.47 -41.21 -12.13
CA PRO A 54 -1.66 -42.10 -11.31
C PRO A 54 -0.85 -41.34 -10.26
N GLU A 55 -0.74 -41.90 -9.05
CA GLU A 55 0.17 -41.39 -8.03
C GLU A 55 1.62 -41.40 -8.51
N GLY A 56 2.43 -40.42 -8.02
CA GLY A 56 3.87 -40.37 -8.23
C GLY A 56 4.33 -39.77 -9.56
N LEU A 57 3.47 -39.12 -10.31
CA LEU A 57 3.87 -38.38 -11.50
C LEU A 57 4.71 -37.14 -11.12
N GLU A 58 5.82 -36.93 -11.84
CA GLU A 58 6.56 -35.70 -11.80
C GLU A 58 5.70 -34.53 -12.34
N VAL A 59 5.82 -33.34 -11.79
CA VAL A 59 4.99 -32.16 -12.12
C VAL A 59 4.92 -31.90 -13.63
N GLY A 60 6.03 -32.05 -14.37
CA GLY A 60 6.06 -31.86 -15.82
C GLY A 60 5.30 -32.92 -16.60
N ALA A 61 5.35 -34.17 -16.14
CA ALA A 61 4.61 -35.28 -16.71
C ALA A 61 3.12 -35.14 -16.40
N GLU A 62 2.76 -34.75 -15.19
CA GLU A 62 1.39 -34.47 -14.78
C GLU A 62 0.74 -33.41 -15.68
N ARG A 63 1.40 -32.30 -15.93
CA ARG A 63 0.93 -31.24 -16.82
C ARG A 63 0.75 -31.69 -18.24
N THR A 64 1.62 -32.59 -18.74
CA THR A 64 1.51 -33.14 -20.07
C THR A 64 0.28 -34.05 -20.19
N VAL A 65 0.02 -34.86 -19.17
CA VAL A 65 -1.16 -35.72 -19.11
C VAL A 65 -2.43 -34.90 -19.00
N LEU A 66 -2.49 -33.91 -18.10
CA LEU A 66 -3.63 -33.00 -17.95
C LEU A 66 -3.93 -32.25 -19.24
N LYS A 67 -2.90 -31.81 -19.96
CA LYS A 67 -3.06 -31.20 -21.29
C LYS A 67 -3.71 -32.13 -22.27
N GLY A 68 -3.23 -33.39 -22.36
CA GLY A 68 -3.78 -34.39 -23.25
C GLY A 68 -5.25 -34.73 -22.97
N LEU A 69 -5.60 -34.86 -21.68
CA LEU A 69 -6.98 -35.09 -21.24
C LEU A 69 -7.90 -33.90 -21.57
N LEU A 70 -7.39 -32.67 -21.35
CA LEU A 70 -8.12 -31.45 -21.66
C LEU A 70 -8.34 -31.29 -23.17
N ASP A 71 -7.33 -31.61 -24.00
CA ASP A 71 -7.44 -31.60 -25.46
C ASP A 71 -8.50 -32.59 -25.96
N GLN A 72 -8.52 -33.81 -25.44
CA GLN A 72 -9.52 -34.81 -25.76
C GLN A 72 -10.94 -34.34 -25.39
N PHE A 73 -11.09 -33.78 -24.18
CA PHE A 73 -12.39 -33.29 -23.74
C PHE A 73 -12.84 -32.08 -24.56
N SER A 74 -11.95 -31.08 -24.75
CA SER A 74 -12.27 -29.85 -25.48
C SER A 74 -12.67 -30.10 -26.93
N ALA A 75 -12.14 -31.14 -27.56
CA ALA A 75 -12.54 -31.59 -28.91
C ALA A 75 -14.00 -32.04 -28.99
N THR A 76 -14.62 -32.36 -27.85
CA THR A 76 -16.06 -32.76 -27.81
C THR A 76 -16.99 -31.55 -27.68
N LEU A 77 -16.43 -30.38 -27.34
CA LEU A 77 -17.19 -29.14 -27.14
C LEU A 77 -17.49 -28.48 -28.51
N SER A 78 -18.66 -27.89 -28.62
CA SER A 78 -19.06 -27.08 -29.77
C SER A 78 -19.26 -25.61 -29.36
N GLY A 79 -18.94 -24.69 -30.29
CA GLY A 79 -19.12 -23.27 -30.05
C GLY A 79 -17.85 -22.56 -29.65
N ARG A 80 -18.00 -21.27 -29.25
CA ARG A 80 -16.88 -20.39 -28.87
C ARG A 80 -16.59 -20.56 -27.39
N LEU A 81 -15.33 -20.70 -27.04
CA LEU A 81 -14.87 -20.92 -25.66
C LEU A 81 -14.53 -19.58 -24.98
N ILE A 82 -14.97 -19.42 -23.73
CA ILE A 82 -14.46 -18.44 -22.79
C ILE A 82 -13.66 -19.21 -21.73
N ARG A 83 -12.39 -18.85 -21.55
CA ARG A 83 -11.57 -19.40 -20.47
C ARG A 83 -11.78 -18.56 -19.22
N TRP A 84 -12.12 -19.22 -18.09
CA TRP A 84 -12.35 -18.57 -16.81
C TRP A 84 -11.49 -19.22 -15.73
N TYR A 85 -10.57 -18.44 -15.19
CA TYR A 85 -9.62 -18.91 -14.19
C TYR A 85 -9.95 -18.37 -12.80
N TYR A 86 -10.02 -19.24 -11.81
CA TYR A 86 -10.03 -18.93 -10.39
C TYR A 86 -8.64 -19.07 -9.75
N THR A 87 -7.74 -19.80 -10.41
CA THR A 87 -6.36 -20.00 -9.98
C THR A 87 -5.41 -19.99 -11.17
N PRO A 88 -4.23 -19.38 -11.05
CA PRO A 88 -3.21 -19.44 -12.09
C PRO A 88 -2.64 -20.85 -12.32
N MET A 89 -2.78 -21.75 -11.33
CA MET A 89 -2.20 -23.10 -11.40
C MET A 89 -2.73 -23.96 -12.55
N MET A 90 -3.91 -23.62 -13.08
CA MET A 90 -4.49 -24.29 -14.24
C MET A 90 -3.93 -23.82 -15.59
N LEU A 91 -3.21 -22.70 -15.62
CA LEU A 91 -2.70 -22.07 -16.84
C LEU A 91 -1.73 -22.97 -17.64
N PRO A 92 -0.75 -23.67 -17.03
CA PRO A 92 0.27 -24.41 -17.76
C PRO A 92 -0.26 -25.43 -18.77
N PHE A 93 -1.38 -26.07 -18.48
CA PHE A 93 -1.95 -27.10 -19.37
C PHE A 93 -3.18 -26.62 -20.16
N SER A 94 -3.72 -25.42 -19.90
CA SER A 94 -4.95 -24.92 -20.54
C SER A 94 -4.77 -23.69 -21.42
N ARG A 95 -3.64 -22.97 -21.30
CA ARG A 95 -3.40 -21.71 -22.03
C ARG A 95 -3.43 -21.81 -23.55
N HIS A 96 -3.19 -23.00 -24.10
CA HIS A 96 -3.15 -23.25 -25.54
C HIS A 96 -4.55 -23.39 -26.19
N LEU A 97 -5.63 -23.53 -25.39
CA LEU A 97 -6.98 -23.62 -25.92
C LEU A 97 -7.35 -22.31 -26.64
N ASP A 98 -7.93 -22.42 -27.82
CA ASP A 98 -8.48 -21.25 -28.52
C ASP A 98 -9.73 -20.73 -27.80
N ALA A 99 -9.73 -19.48 -27.43
CA ALA A 99 -10.81 -18.84 -26.66
C ALA A 99 -11.06 -17.41 -27.11
N VAL A 100 -12.32 -17.01 -27.14
CA VAL A 100 -12.73 -15.65 -27.53
C VAL A 100 -12.52 -14.63 -26.43
N ALA A 101 -12.42 -15.09 -25.19
CA ALA A 101 -12.05 -14.27 -24.03
C ALA A 101 -11.39 -15.12 -22.95
N THR A 102 -10.48 -14.49 -22.21
CA THR A 102 -9.85 -15.04 -21.01
C THR A 102 -10.23 -14.17 -19.82
N VAL A 103 -10.87 -14.74 -18.84
CA VAL A 103 -11.30 -14.10 -17.59
C VAL A 103 -10.46 -14.63 -16.44
N TYR A 104 -9.91 -13.72 -15.63
CA TYR A 104 -9.32 -14.08 -14.35
C TYR A 104 -10.18 -13.53 -13.21
N ASP A 105 -10.86 -14.41 -12.48
CA ASP A 105 -11.63 -14.07 -11.27
C ASP A 105 -10.78 -14.35 -10.02
N CYS A 106 -9.96 -13.36 -9.67
CA CYS A 106 -9.03 -13.36 -8.55
C CYS A 106 -9.81 -13.14 -7.24
N MET A 107 -10.16 -14.22 -6.55
CA MET A 107 -10.96 -14.16 -5.32
C MET A 107 -10.14 -13.77 -4.10
N ASP A 108 -8.89 -14.26 -4.05
CA ASP A 108 -7.96 -14.09 -2.93
C ASP A 108 -6.54 -13.84 -3.46
N GLU A 109 -5.65 -13.33 -2.62
CA GLU A 109 -4.21 -13.27 -2.88
C GLU A 109 -3.60 -14.63 -2.54
N LEU A 110 -3.69 -15.58 -3.51
CA LEU A 110 -3.28 -16.97 -3.29
C LEU A 110 -1.81 -17.11 -2.88
N SER A 111 -0.95 -16.18 -3.31
CA SER A 111 0.48 -16.16 -2.95
C SER A 111 0.75 -15.81 -1.49
N ALA A 112 -0.22 -15.22 -0.80
CA ALA A 112 -0.11 -14.87 0.63
C ALA A 112 -0.49 -16.03 1.57
N PHE A 113 -1.00 -17.14 1.03
CA PHE A 113 -1.36 -18.29 1.85
C PHE A 113 -0.13 -19.14 2.20
N ARG A 114 -0.18 -19.71 3.39
CA ARG A 114 0.85 -20.67 3.85
C ARG A 114 0.96 -21.84 2.87
N PHE A 115 2.18 -22.20 2.49
CA PHE A 115 2.50 -23.25 1.52
C PHE A 115 2.09 -22.95 0.07
N ALA A 116 1.89 -21.68 -0.32
CA ALA A 116 1.68 -21.33 -1.73
C ALA A 116 2.85 -21.83 -2.60
N PRO A 117 2.58 -22.48 -3.75
CA PRO A 117 3.63 -22.90 -4.67
C PRO A 117 4.48 -21.73 -5.14
N THR A 118 5.80 -21.90 -5.22
CA THR A 118 6.73 -20.84 -5.63
C THR A 118 6.47 -20.31 -7.04
N GLU A 119 5.98 -21.14 -7.95
CA GLU A 119 5.64 -20.79 -9.33
C GLU A 119 4.33 -20.00 -9.47
N LEU A 120 3.51 -19.90 -8.41
CA LEU A 120 2.19 -19.27 -8.46
C LEU A 120 2.27 -17.80 -8.85
N LEU A 121 3.27 -17.08 -8.38
CA LEU A 121 3.48 -15.67 -8.71
C LEU A 121 3.79 -15.46 -10.21
N ASP A 122 4.60 -16.35 -10.79
CA ASP A 122 4.95 -16.29 -12.21
C ASP A 122 3.75 -16.65 -13.08
N LEU A 123 3.01 -17.67 -12.69
CA LEU A 123 1.78 -18.07 -13.38
C LEU A 123 0.68 -17.01 -13.26
N GLU A 124 0.57 -16.32 -12.13
CA GLU A 124 -0.37 -15.21 -11.99
C GLU A 124 0.02 -14.03 -12.88
N ARG A 125 1.32 -13.71 -12.98
CA ARG A 125 1.78 -12.67 -13.90
C ARG A 125 1.41 -13.02 -15.33
N GLU A 126 1.69 -14.25 -15.79
CA GLU A 126 1.33 -14.72 -17.11
C GLU A 126 -0.19 -14.69 -17.35
N LEU A 127 -0.98 -15.09 -16.34
CA LEU A 127 -2.43 -15.05 -16.44
C LEU A 127 -2.99 -13.63 -16.53
N LEU A 128 -2.42 -12.69 -15.76
CA LEU A 128 -2.79 -11.27 -15.84
C LEU A 128 -2.47 -10.68 -17.22
N GLU A 129 -1.32 -11.03 -17.82
CA GLU A 129 -0.99 -10.61 -19.18
C GLU A 129 -1.93 -11.19 -20.24
N ALA A 130 -2.43 -12.39 -20.01
CA ALA A 130 -3.30 -13.11 -20.95
C ALA A 130 -4.79 -12.81 -20.77
N ALA A 131 -5.20 -12.30 -19.64
CA ALA A 131 -6.59 -12.00 -19.34
C ALA A 131 -7.11 -10.81 -20.19
N ASP A 132 -8.33 -10.87 -20.65
CA ASP A 132 -9.03 -9.77 -21.29
C ASP A 132 -9.75 -8.90 -20.26
N VAL A 133 -10.17 -9.52 -19.17
CA VAL A 133 -10.79 -8.88 -18.01
C VAL A 133 -10.41 -9.61 -16.73
N VAL A 134 -10.17 -8.84 -15.68
CA VAL A 134 -9.86 -9.35 -14.34
C VAL A 134 -10.94 -8.89 -13.36
N PHE A 135 -11.49 -9.83 -12.63
CA PHE A 135 -12.39 -9.56 -11.51
C PHE A 135 -11.66 -9.81 -10.19
N THR A 136 -11.95 -9.02 -9.18
CA THR A 136 -11.33 -9.21 -7.86
C THR A 136 -12.40 -9.39 -6.78
N GLY A 137 -12.14 -10.28 -5.83
CA GLY A 137 -13.05 -10.63 -4.75
C GLY A 137 -13.27 -9.52 -3.72
N GLY A 138 -12.53 -8.41 -3.81
CA GLY A 138 -12.64 -7.26 -2.92
C GLY A 138 -11.87 -6.04 -3.42
N TYR A 139 -12.09 -4.92 -2.77
CA TYR A 139 -11.44 -3.66 -3.15
C TYR A 139 -9.96 -3.61 -2.81
N SER A 140 -9.54 -4.24 -1.71
CA SER A 140 -8.11 -4.34 -1.36
C SER A 140 -7.33 -5.08 -2.44
N LEU A 141 -7.92 -6.16 -2.97
CA LEU A 141 -7.35 -6.93 -4.05
C LEU A 141 -7.40 -6.17 -5.39
N TYR A 142 -8.50 -5.44 -5.66
CA TYR A 142 -8.61 -4.55 -6.80
C TYR A 142 -7.50 -3.50 -6.81
N GLU A 143 -7.24 -2.84 -5.69
CA GLU A 143 -6.16 -1.85 -5.57
C GLU A 143 -4.77 -2.44 -5.88
N ALA A 144 -4.57 -3.72 -5.58
CA ALA A 144 -3.33 -4.42 -5.92
C ALA A 144 -3.27 -4.79 -7.41
N LYS A 145 -4.34 -5.41 -7.95
CA LYS A 145 -4.34 -5.97 -9.32
C LYS A 145 -4.52 -4.91 -10.43
N LYS A 146 -5.24 -3.79 -10.17
CA LYS A 146 -5.37 -2.70 -11.14
C LYS A 146 -4.05 -2.04 -11.55
N LYS A 147 -3.00 -2.24 -10.76
CA LYS A 147 -1.63 -1.80 -11.06
C LYS A 147 -0.93 -2.70 -12.08
N ARG A 148 -1.43 -3.91 -12.27
CA ARG A 148 -0.82 -4.95 -13.10
C ARG A 148 -1.64 -5.25 -14.36
N HIS A 149 -2.89 -4.78 -14.43
CA HIS A 149 -3.78 -5.02 -15.56
C HIS A 149 -4.72 -3.83 -15.79
N GLY A 150 -4.93 -3.44 -17.06
CA GLY A 150 -5.72 -2.24 -17.43
C GLY A 150 -7.23 -2.40 -17.32
N ASN A 151 -7.75 -3.63 -17.35
CA ASN A 151 -9.19 -3.93 -17.33
C ASN A 151 -9.53 -4.77 -16.09
N VAL A 152 -9.50 -4.14 -14.91
CA VAL A 152 -9.75 -4.79 -13.61
C VAL A 152 -10.99 -4.19 -12.97
N HIS A 153 -11.85 -5.02 -12.42
CA HIS A 153 -13.10 -4.60 -11.79
C HIS A 153 -13.31 -5.25 -10.42
N PRO A 154 -13.66 -4.48 -9.38
CA PRO A 154 -13.94 -5.01 -8.06
C PRO A 154 -15.36 -5.58 -8.00
N PHE A 155 -15.46 -6.82 -7.58
CA PHE A 155 -16.70 -7.51 -7.28
C PHE A 155 -16.60 -8.16 -5.90
N PRO A 156 -16.77 -7.39 -4.82
CA PRO A 156 -16.85 -7.94 -3.47
C PRO A 156 -17.92 -9.03 -3.41
N SER A 157 -17.76 -9.94 -2.47
CA SER A 157 -18.72 -11.01 -2.29
C SER A 157 -20.12 -10.48 -2.03
N SER A 158 -21.09 -11.02 -2.75
CA SER A 158 -22.53 -10.76 -2.57
C SER A 158 -23.14 -11.73 -1.57
N VAL A 159 -24.40 -11.58 -1.27
CA VAL A 159 -25.12 -12.40 -0.31
C VAL A 159 -26.40 -12.99 -0.92
N ASP A 160 -26.72 -14.21 -0.55
CA ASP A 160 -28.06 -14.78 -0.76
C ASP A 160 -28.97 -14.34 0.39
N ARG A 161 -29.63 -13.21 0.18
CA ARG A 161 -30.48 -12.58 1.22
C ARG A 161 -31.69 -13.46 1.61
N ALA A 162 -32.22 -14.25 0.68
CA ALA A 162 -33.34 -15.12 0.99
C ALA A 162 -32.90 -16.28 1.88
N HIS A 163 -31.74 -16.88 1.57
CA HIS A 163 -31.15 -17.97 2.32
C HIS A 163 -30.80 -17.54 3.77
N PHE A 164 -29.97 -16.51 3.93
CA PHE A 164 -29.54 -16.05 5.25
C PHE A 164 -30.64 -15.31 6.02
N GLY A 165 -31.51 -14.60 5.32
CA GLY A 165 -32.68 -13.93 5.91
C GLY A 165 -33.65 -14.88 6.58
N ALA A 166 -33.72 -16.14 6.20
CA ALA A 166 -34.48 -17.18 6.87
C ALA A 166 -34.14 -17.30 8.36
N ALA A 167 -32.91 -17.00 8.76
CA ALA A 167 -32.47 -16.98 10.16
C ALA A 167 -33.25 -16.00 11.05
N ARG A 168 -33.89 -14.98 10.47
CA ARG A 168 -34.72 -13.99 11.20
C ARG A 168 -36.11 -14.55 11.59
N ALA A 169 -36.54 -15.65 11.01
CA ALA A 169 -37.88 -16.21 11.19
C ALA A 169 -38.05 -17.12 12.42
N GLY A 170 -37.05 -17.18 13.31
CA GLY A 170 -37.12 -17.99 14.52
C GLY A 170 -36.99 -19.50 14.25
N ILE A 171 -35.91 -19.90 13.63
CA ILE A 171 -35.58 -21.30 13.31
C ILE A 171 -35.18 -22.06 14.58
N ALA A 172 -35.58 -23.35 14.67
CA ALA A 172 -35.20 -24.22 15.78
C ALA A 172 -33.69 -24.34 15.94
N ASP A 173 -33.23 -24.32 17.19
CA ASP A 173 -31.80 -24.44 17.52
C ASP A 173 -31.30 -25.86 17.18
N PRO A 174 -30.17 -26.01 16.46
CA PRO A 174 -29.59 -27.31 16.17
C PRO A 174 -29.28 -28.11 17.44
N SER A 175 -29.42 -29.42 17.40
CA SER A 175 -29.30 -30.28 18.59
C SER A 175 -27.89 -30.22 19.22
N ASP A 176 -26.85 -29.99 18.45
CA ASP A 176 -25.46 -29.85 18.91
C ASP A 176 -25.11 -28.43 19.41
N GLN A 177 -26.01 -27.45 19.20
CA GLN A 177 -25.89 -26.09 19.72
C GLN A 177 -26.89 -25.79 20.85
N SER A 178 -28.02 -26.48 20.89
CA SER A 178 -29.15 -26.15 21.77
C SER A 178 -28.80 -26.23 23.28
N GLY A 179 -27.80 -27.02 23.68
CA GLY A 179 -27.28 -27.14 25.03
C GLY A 179 -26.32 -26.02 25.45
N ILE A 180 -25.87 -25.18 24.52
CA ILE A 180 -24.92 -24.08 24.80
C ILE A 180 -25.69 -22.90 25.37
N GLY A 181 -25.21 -22.30 26.46
CA GLY A 181 -25.80 -21.13 27.09
C GLY A 181 -25.87 -19.87 26.22
N ARG A 182 -26.36 -18.77 26.79
CA ARG A 182 -26.37 -17.46 26.13
C ARG A 182 -25.74 -16.40 27.06
N PRO A 183 -25.16 -15.28 26.48
CA PRO A 183 -25.19 -14.90 25.07
C PRO A 183 -24.20 -15.70 24.23
N ARG A 184 -24.56 -15.97 22.96
CA ARG A 184 -23.73 -16.70 21.99
C ARG A 184 -23.09 -15.75 20.99
N PHE A 185 -21.78 -15.80 20.90
CA PHE A 185 -20.96 -15.12 19.90
C PHE A 185 -20.50 -16.15 18.89
N GLY A 186 -21.05 -16.11 17.67
CA GLY A 186 -20.82 -17.16 16.69
C GLY A 186 -19.92 -16.74 15.53
N PHE A 187 -19.13 -17.69 15.08
CA PHE A 187 -18.34 -17.62 13.84
C PHE A 187 -18.58 -18.90 13.03
N TYR A 188 -18.73 -18.79 11.71
CA TYR A 188 -18.62 -19.95 10.84
C TYR A 188 -17.58 -19.72 9.74
N GLY A 189 -16.88 -20.80 9.36
CA GLY A 189 -15.88 -20.83 8.29
C GLY A 189 -14.73 -21.75 8.63
N VAL A 190 -13.78 -21.85 7.71
CA VAL A 190 -12.56 -22.61 7.96
C VAL A 190 -11.79 -21.94 9.11
N ILE A 191 -11.38 -22.75 10.08
CA ILE A 191 -10.54 -22.36 11.21
C ILE A 191 -9.11 -22.73 10.83
N ASP A 192 -8.31 -21.71 10.50
CA ASP A 192 -6.92 -21.84 10.04
C ASP A 192 -6.08 -20.66 10.53
N GLU A 193 -4.88 -20.49 9.96
CA GLU A 193 -3.92 -19.42 10.30
C GLU A 193 -4.46 -17.97 10.17
N ARG A 194 -5.64 -17.81 9.61
CA ARG A 194 -6.31 -16.50 9.50
C ARG A 194 -7.11 -16.12 10.74
N ILE A 195 -7.36 -17.06 11.65
CA ILE A 195 -8.08 -16.78 12.90
C ILE A 195 -7.10 -16.33 13.96
N ASP A 196 -7.44 -15.29 14.70
CA ASP A 196 -6.70 -14.80 15.85
C ASP A 196 -7.08 -15.62 17.09
N LEU A 197 -6.35 -16.71 17.29
CA LEU A 197 -6.59 -17.65 18.39
C LEU A 197 -6.29 -17.03 19.76
N GLU A 198 -5.32 -16.11 19.83
CA GLU A 198 -4.98 -15.39 21.07
C GLU A 198 -6.11 -14.43 21.45
N LEU A 199 -6.68 -13.72 20.48
CA LEU A 199 -7.84 -12.86 20.70
C LEU A 199 -9.03 -13.69 21.24
N LEU A 200 -9.31 -14.86 20.63
CA LEU A 200 -10.40 -15.74 21.08
C LEU A 200 -10.19 -16.19 22.52
N ASP A 201 -8.96 -16.63 22.86
CA ASP A 201 -8.63 -17.09 24.21
C ASP A 201 -8.81 -15.97 25.24
N ARG A 202 -8.30 -14.77 24.94
CA ARG A 202 -8.42 -13.63 25.84
C ARG A 202 -9.87 -13.14 26.02
N VAL A 203 -10.64 -13.09 24.94
CA VAL A 203 -12.07 -12.72 25.02
C VAL A 203 -12.84 -13.73 25.87
N ALA A 204 -12.59 -15.03 25.68
CA ALA A 204 -13.21 -16.08 26.48
C ALA A 204 -12.82 -15.99 27.96
N GLU A 205 -11.58 -15.63 28.26
CA GLU A 205 -11.10 -15.40 29.64
C GLU A 205 -11.76 -14.19 30.31
N MET A 206 -11.83 -13.09 29.58
CA MET A 206 -12.42 -11.84 30.10
C MET A 206 -13.93 -11.93 30.29
N ARG A 207 -14.60 -12.78 29.51
CA ARG A 207 -16.06 -12.95 29.52
C ARG A 207 -16.45 -14.43 29.63
N PRO A 208 -16.27 -15.03 30.79
CA PRO A 208 -16.65 -16.43 31.02
C PRO A 208 -18.17 -16.67 30.93
N ASP A 209 -18.95 -15.59 30.98
CA ASP A 209 -20.41 -15.60 30.78
C ASP A 209 -20.83 -15.66 29.31
N TRP A 210 -19.93 -15.33 28.36
CA TRP A 210 -20.18 -15.44 26.92
C TRP A 210 -19.87 -16.84 26.41
N GLN A 211 -20.62 -17.30 25.41
CA GLN A 211 -20.40 -18.58 24.76
C GLN A 211 -19.87 -18.33 23.35
N LEU A 212 -18.61 -18.65 23.06
CA LEU A 212 -17.99 -18.51 21.75
C LEU A 212 -18.24 -19.77 20.94
N VAL A 213 -19.04 -19.68 19.87
CA VAL A 213 -19.45 -20.83 19.05
C VAL A 213 -18.72 -20.79 17.70
N MET A 214 -17.82 -21.76 17.50
CA MET A 214 -17.00 -21.90 16.32
C MET A 214 -17.50 -23.03 15.42
N VAL A 215 -18.05 -22.68 14.24
CA VAL A 215 -18.61 -23.64 13.27
C VAL A 215 -17.71 -23.74 12.06
N GLY A 216 -17.08 -24.87 11.84
CA GLY A 216 -16.22 -25.11 10.66
C GLY A 216 -15.13 -26.15 10.88
N PRO A 217 -14.53 -26.64 9.79
CA PRO A 217 -13.41 -27.55 9.90
C PRO A 217 -12.12 -26.80 10.30
N VAL A 218 -11.26 -27.49 11.05
CA VAL A 218 -9.90 -27.04 11.34
C VAL A 218 -9.00 -27.51 10.21
N VAL A 219 -8.26 -26.61 9.57
CA VAL A 219 -7.41 -26.91 8.41
C VAL A 219 -6.10 -26.11 8.50
N LYS A 220 -4.99 -26.71 8.11
CA LYS A 220 -3.64 -26.10 8.08
C LYS A 220 -3.01 -25.75 9.43
N ILE A 221 -3.75 -25.81 10.52
CA ILE A 221 -3.26 -25.69 11.91
C ILE A 221 -3.60 -26.98 12.67
N SER A 222 -2.92 -27.22 13.79
CA SER A 222 -3.24 -28.36 14.64
C SER A 222 -4.49 -28.09 15.48
N GLU A 223 -5.26 -29.11 15.78
CA GLU A 223 -6.33 -29.00 16.77
C GLU A 223 -5.78 -28.70 18.17
N ASP A 224 -4.51 -29.03 18.43
CA ASP A 224 -3.82 -28.72 19.69
C ASP A 224 -3.49 -27.23 19.83
N ASP A 225 -3.49 -26.46 18.73
CA ASP A 225 -3.26 -25.01 18.75
C ASP A 225 -4.53 -24.25 19.22
N LEU A 226 -5.69 -24.91 19.23
CA LEU A 226 -6.97 -24.26 19.53
C LEU A 226 -7.11 -23.97 21.05
N PRO A 227 -7.53 -22.75 21.45
CA PRO A 227 -7.82 -22.45 22.84
C PRO A 227 -8.97 -23.35 23.36
N ARG A 228 -8.74 -23.99 24.53
CA ARG A 228 -9.67 -24.93 25.17
C ARG A 228 -10.18 -24.37 26.49
N ARG A 229 -11.22 -23.53 26.42
CA ARG A 229 -11.93 -22.99 27.59
C ARG A 229 -13.36 -23.52 27.62
N ASP A 230 -13.96 -23.61 28.79
CA ASP A 230 -15.33 -24.16 28.98
C ASP A 230 -16.39 -23.42 28.18
N ASN A 231 -16.13 -22.17 27.81
CA ASN A 231 -17.03 -21.30 27.06
C ASN A 231 -16.63 -21.12 25.57
N ILE A 232 -15.73 -21.96 25.05
CA ILE A 232 -15.43 -22.02 23.60
C ILE A 232 -15.90 -23.38 23.06
N HIS A 233 -16.80 -23.35 22.07
CA HIS A 233 -17.43 -24.55 21.52
C HIS A 233 -17.10 -24.72 20.05
N TYR A 234 -16.46 -25.83 19.67
CA TYR A 234 -16.13 -26.18 18.30
C TYR A 234 -17.12 -27.22 17.78
N LEU A 235 -18.00 -26.85 16.85
CA LEU A 235 -19.11 -27.70 16.35
C LEU A 235 -18.77 -28.43 15.05
N GLY A 236 -17.54 -28.27 14.52
CA GLY A 236 -17.14 -28.91 13.27
C GLY A 236 -17.82 -28.31 12.03
N GLY A 237 -17.56 -28.91 10.85
CA GLY A 237 -18.10 -28.45 9.57
C GLY A 237 -19.58 -28.68 9.43
N LYS A 238 -20.29 -27.70 8.83
CA LYS A 238 -21.72 -27.74 8.50
C LYS A 238 -21.94 -27.49 7.02
N SER A 239 -23.03 -27.99 6.46
CA SER A 239 -23.43 -27.69 5.10
C SER A 239 -23.92 -26.25 4.97
N TYR A 240 -23.90 -25.71 3.74
CA TYR A 240 -24.40 -24.35 3.48
C TYR A 240 -25.88 -24.20 3.91
N ASP A 241 -26.70 -25.20 3.64
CA ASP A 241 -28.13 -25.19 3.94
C ASP A 241 -28.43 -25.15 5.46
N GLU A 242 -27.52 -25.65 6.29
CA GLU A 242 -27.64 -25.64 7.74
C GLU A 242 -27.26 -24.29 8.38
N LEU A 243 -26.44 -23.48 7.73
CA LEU A 243 -25.88 -22.25 8.33
C LEU A 243 -26.95 -21.29 8.89
N PRO A 244 -28.09 -21.03 8.22
CA PRO A 244 -29.12 -20.14 8.78
C PRO A 244 -29.66 -20.61 10.12
N THR A 245 -29.67 -21.93 10.41
CA THR A 245 -30.19 -22.46 11.69
C THR A 245 -29.24 -22.16 12.84
N TYR A 246 -27.92 -22.21 12.59
CA TYR A 246 -26.91 -21.82 13.57
C TYR A 246 -26.96 -20.31 13.82
N LEU A 247 -26.92 -19.51 12.74
CA LEU A 247 -26.96 -18.05 12.83
C LEU A 247 -28.19 -17.53 13.52
N GLY A 248 -29.35 -18.10 13.21
CA GLY A 248 -30.65 -17.71 13.81
C GLY A 248 -30.61 -17.71 15.34
N ASN A 249 -29.80 -18.57 15.91
CA ASN A 249 -29.68 -18.82 17.34
C ASN A 249 -28.45 -18.18 18.00
N TRP A 250 -27.65 -17.37 17.29
CA TRP A 250 -26.63 -16.52 17.90
C TRP A 250 -27.20 -15.18 18.32
N ASP A 251 -26.55 -14.54 19.29
CA ASP A 251 -26.87 -13.18 19.70
C ASP A 251 -26.01 -12.18 18.94
N VAL A 252 -24.73 -12.48 18.74
CA VAL A 252 -23.77 -11.64 18.00
C VAL A 252 -22.98 -12.54 17.06
N ALA A 253 -22.69 -12.07 15.86
CA ALA A 253 -21.74 -12.71 14.97
C ALA A 253 -20.33 -12.09 15.13
N MET A 254 -19.30 -12.90 15.13
CA MET A 254 -17.92 -12.43 15.29
C MET A 254 -17.03 -12.77 14.09
N MET A 255 -16.07 -11.91 13.85
CA MET A 255 -15.06 -12.08 12.82
C MET A 255 -13.66 -11.87 13.41
N PRO A 256 -13.14 -12.85 14.16
CA PRO A 256 -11.88 -12.75 14.89
C PRO A 256 -10.69 -13.11 14.00
N PHE A 257 -10.50 -12.37 12.90
CA PHE A 257 -9.38 -12.62 12.00
C PHE A 257 -8.10 -11.96 12.51
N ALA A 258 -6.99 -12.68 12.41
CA ALA A 258 -5.65 -12.12 12.62
C ALA A 258 -5.35 -11.05 11.56
N ILE A 259 -4.61 -10.02 11.94
CA ILE A 259 -4.16 -8.98 10.99
C ILE A 259 -2.74 -9.35 10.53
N ASN A 260 -2.66 -10.09 9.44
CA ASN A 260 -1.42 -10.58 8.85
C ASN A 260 -1.46 -10.53 7.31
N GLU A 261 -0.41 -11.00 6.63
CA GLU A 261 -0.36 -10.97 5.15
C GLU A 261 -1.49 -11.80 4.52
N ALA A 262 -1.87 -12.95 5.10
CA ALA A 262 -2.95 -13.79 4.57
C ALA A 262 -4.33 -13.12 4.64
N THR A 263 -4.53 -12.19 5.60
CA THR A 263 -5.80 -11.48 5.79
C THR A 263 -5.80 -10.06 5.18
N ARG A 264 -4.66 -9.61 4.68
CA ARG A 264 -4.48 -8.25 4.15
C ARG A 264 -5.42 -7.92 2.99
N PHE A 265 -5.73 -8.90 2.15
CA PHE A 265 -6.52 -8.73 0.93
C PHE A 265 -7.88 -9.44 0.98
N ILE A 266 -8.24 -10.05 2.10
CA ILE A 266 -9.52 -10.75 2.19
C ILE A 266 -10.70 -9.78 2.21
N SER A 267 -11.76 -10.17 1.50
CA SER A 267 -13.08 -9.54 1.53
C SER A 267 -14.09 -10.57 2.01
N PRO A 268 -14.30 -10.69 3.33
CA PRO A 268 -15.06 -11.79 3.89
C PRO A 268 -16.52 -11.79 3.43
N THR A 269 -16.98 -12.91 2.91
CA THR A 269 -18.40 -13.13 2.56
C THR A 269 -19.32 -13.07 3.77
N LYS A 270 -18.78 -13.38 4.94
CA LYS A 270 -19.51 -13.56 6.19
C LYS A 270 -20.18 -12.30 6.71
N THR A 271 -19.53 -11.12 6.52
CA THR A 271 -20.11 -9.86 7.01
C THR A 271 -21.50 -9.59 6.44
N PRO A 272 -21.74 -9.58 5.11
CA PRO A 272 -23.06 -9.40 4.57
C PRO A 272 -24.01 -10.59 4.86
N GLU A 273 -23.50 -11.81 5.02
CA GLU A 273 -24.29 -12.99 5.38
C GLU A 273 -24.83 -12.86 6.83
N TYR A 274 -23.98 -12.47 7.79
CA TYR A 274 -24.40 -12.22 9.18
C TYR A 274 -25.40 -11.07 9.29
N LEU A 275 -25.15 -9.99 8.58
CA LEU A 275 -26.06 -8.84 8.55
C LEU A 275 -27.41 -9.22 7.91
N ALA A 276 -27.42 -10.00 6.83
CA ALA A 276 -28.66 -10.51 6.22
C ALA A 276 -29.44 -11.40 7.18
N ALA A 277 -28.74 -12.19 8.00
CA ALA A 277 -29.33 -13.00 9.07
C ALA A 277 -29.84 -12.16 10.28
N GLY A 278 -29.69 -10.84 10.25
CA GLY A 278 -30.10 -9.95 11.33
C GLY A 278 -29.22 -10.04 12.58
N LYS A 279 -27.94 -10.35 12.40
CA LYS A 279 -26.96 -10.42 13.49
C LYS A 279 -26.03 -9.22 13.46
N PRO A 280 -25.86 -8.49 14.57
CA PRO A 280 -24.82 -7.51 14.70
C PRO A 280 -23.45 -8.19 14.66
N VAL A 281 -22.44 -7.51 14.10
CA VAL A 281 -21.14 -8.09 13.80
C VAL A 281 -20.06 -7.36 14.59
N VAL A 282 -19.19 -8.12 15.28
CA VAL A 282 -17.94 -7.63 15.85
C VAL A 282 -16.79 -8.20 15.03
N SER A 283 -15.99 -7.33 14.43
CA SER A 283 -14.89 -7.72 13.53
C SER A 283 -13.57 -7.09 13.95
N THR A 284 -12.49 -7.83 13.80
CA THR A 284 -11.15 -7.24 13.75
C THR A 284 -11.03 -6.26 12.56
N PRO A 285 -10.07 -5.31 12.55
CA PRO A 285 -10.01 -4.21 11.58
C PRO A 285 -9.58 -4.65 10.16
N ILE A 286 -10.26 -5.66 9.60
CA ILE A 286 -10.09 -6.09 8.20
C ILE A 286 -10.42 -4.92 7.28
N LYS A 287 -9.51 -4.62 6.34
CA LYS A 287 -9.56 -3.43 5.48
C LYS A 287 -10.87 -3.31 4.69
N ASP A 288 -11.31 -4.40 4.07
CA ASP A 288 -12.54 -4.38 3.27
C ASP A 288 -13.81 -4.40 4.14
N VAL A 289 -13.77 -4.97 5.35
CA VAL A 289 -14.88 -4.86 6.31
C VAL A 289 -15.03 -3.40 6.77
N LYS A 290 -13.95 -2.75 7.15
CA LYS A 290 -13.96 -1.33 7.51
C LYS A 290 -14.49 -0.46 6.38
N ARG A 291 -13.96 -0.64 5.17
CA ARG A 291 -14.34 0.16 3.99
C ARG A 291 -15.83 0.15 3.72
N HIS A 292 -16.49 -1.02 3.84
CA HIS A 292 -17.87 -1.19 3.40
C HIS A 292 -18.89 -1.10 4.53
N TYR A 293 -18.50 -1.46 5.75
CA TYR A 293 -19.48 -1.73 6.80
C TYR A 293 -19.23 -0.96 8.11
N GLU A 294 -18.08 -0.31 8.33
CA GLU A 294 -17.78 0.38 9.60
C GLU A 294 -18.74 1.53 9.96
N LYS A 295 -19.48 2.04 8.96
CA LYS A 295 -20.46 3.11 9.15
C LYS A 295 -21.84 2.59 9.54
N LEU A 296 -22.10 1.30 9.39
CA LEU A 296 -23.36 0.68 9.75
C LEU A 296 -23.42 0.45 11.26
N SER A 297 -24.50 0.87 11.87
CA SER A 297 -24.73 0.71 13.33
C SER A 297 -24.64 -0.74 13.80
N GLY A 298 -24.92 -1.70 12.90
CA GLY A 298 -24.83 -3.14 13.14
C GLY A 298 -23.41 -3.72 13.08
N VAL A 299 -22.35 -2.91 12.81
CA VAL A 299 -20.98 -3.41 12.68
C VAL A 299 -20.04 -2.64 13.60
N MET A 300 -19.31 -3.36 14.44
CA MET A 300 -18.32 -2.84 15.37
C MET A 300 -16.93 -3.36 14.99
N ILE A 301 -15.95 -2.46 14.96
CA ILE A 301 -14.57 -2.81 14.68
C ILE A 301 -13.75 -2.75 15.96
N ALA A 302 -13.00 -3.82 16.26
CA ALA A 302 -12.23 -3.98 17.48
C ALA A 302 -10.85 -4.57 17.17
N GLY A 303 -9.77 -3.93 17.62
CA GLY A 303 -8.39 -4.34 17.37
C GLY A 303 -7.71 -5.08 18.52
N THR A 304 -8.31 -5.06 19.73
CA THR A 304 -7.80 -5.75 20.92
C THR A 304 -8.93 -6.52 21.62
N ALA A 305 -8.59 -7.42 22.55
CA ALA A 305 -9.57 -8.18 23.31
C ALA A 305 -10.48 -7.28 24.13
N GLU A 306 -9.94 -6.23 24.74
CA GLU A 306 -10.69 -5.24 25.53
C GLU A 306 -11.71 -4.50 24.63
N GLN A 307 -11.27 -4.03 23.47
CA GLN A 307 -12.14 -3.39 22.48
C GLN A 307 -13.20 -4.37 21.95
N PHE A 308 -12.82 -5.66 21.78
CA PHE A 308 -13.74 -6.70 21.32
C PHE A 308 -14.86 -6.97 22.34
N VAL A 309 -14.52 -6.97 23.61
CA VAL A 309 -15.49 -7.06 24.70
C VAL A 309 -16.40 -5.85 24.73
N GLU A 310 -15.87 -4.63 24.65
CA GLU A 310 -16.69 -3.40 24.61
C GLU A 310 -17.62 -3.38 23.38
N ALA A 311 -17.10 -3.76 22.22
CA ALA A 311 -17.88 -3.87 20.99
C ALA A 311 -18.99 -4.95 21.11
N GLY A 312 -18.66 -6.08 21.72
CA GLY A 312 -19.62 -7.16 21.99
C GLY A 312 -20.77 -6.75 22.90
N GLU A 313 -20.50 -5.97 23.95
CA GLU A 313 -21.57 -5.42 24.81
C GLU A 313 -22.47 -4.46 24.03
N ARG A 314 -21.91 -3.59 23.20
CA ARG A 314 -22.72 -2.73 22.33
C ARG A 314 -23.55 -3.54 21.34
N ALA A 315 -22.99 -4.58 20.77
CA ALA A 315 -23.70 -5.49 19.86
C ALA A 315 -24.86 -6.20 20.56
N LEU A 316 -24.66 -6.67 21.80
CA LEU A 316 -25.74 -7.23 22.63
C LEU A 316 -26.83 -6.20 22.96
N GLY A 317 -26.47 -4.93 23.15
CA GLY A 317 -27.46 -3.85 23.32
C GLY A 317 -28.39 -3.74 22.12
N LEU A 318 -27.85 -3.83 20.88
CA LEU A 318 -28.70 -3.80 19.67
C LEU A 318 -29.71 -4.95 19.62
N THR A 319 -29.34 -6.15 20.07
CA THR A 319 -30.26 -7.29 20.08
C THR A 319 -31.36 -7.16 21.15
N ARG A 320 -31.17 -6.29 22.15
CA ARG A 320 -32.13 -5.95 23.19
C ARG A 320 -33.02 -4.74 22.85
N GLY A 321 -32.85 -4.18 21.63
CA GLY A 321 -33.59 -3.01 21.17
C GLY A 321 -32.99 -1.65 21.59
N GLU A 322 -31.74 -1.65 22.09
CA GLU A 322 -31.02 -0.45 22.43
C GLU A 322 -30.28 0.03 21.15
N GLY A 323 -30.68 1.11 20.51
CA GLY A 323 -29.91 1.66 19.38
C GLY A 323 -30.68 1.92 18.08
N GLY A 324 -32.00 2.05 18.13
CA GLY A 324 -32.82 2.40 16.97
C GLY A 324 -33.00 1.26 15.97
N ASP A 325 -33.41 1.59 14.74
CA ASP A 325 -33.71 0.61 13.70
C ASP A 325 -32.45 0.30 12.84
N TRP A 326 -31.42 -0.27 13.47
CA TRP A 326 -30.19 -0.67 12.79
C TRP A 326 -30.42 -1.73 11.70
N LEU A 327 -31.47 -2.56 11.82
CA LEU A 327 -31.82 -3.55 10.81
C LEU A 327 -32.32 -2.92 9.52
N ALA A 328 -33.10 -1.84 9.58
CA ALA A 328 -33.53 -1.10 8.41
C ALA A 328 -32.33 -0.46 7.69
N GLU A 329 -31.35 0.08 8.43
CA GLU A 329 -30.10 0.59 7.87
C GLU A 329 -29.31 -0.52 7.13
N VAL A 330 -29.19 -1.70 7.75
CA VAL A 330 -28.54 -2.87 7.15
C VAL A 330 -29.29 -3.33 5.90
N ASP A 331 -30.63 -3.45 5.96
CA ASP A 331 -31.43 -3.91 4.83
C ASP A 331 -31.31 -2.97 3.62
N LEU A 332 -31.22 -1.67 3.87
CA LEU A 332 -30.96 -0.67 2.82
C LEU A 332 -29.55 -0.83 2.23
N ALA A 333 -28.54 -1.03 3.06
CA ALA A 333 -27.16 -1.21 2.62
C ALA A 333 -26.98 -2.51 1.78
N LEU A 334 -27.74 -3.56 2.10
CA LEU A 334 -27.70 -4.83 1.38
C LEU A 334 -28.70 -4.91 0.20
N ALA A 335 -29.50 -3.89 -0.06
CA ALA A 335 -30.59 -3.93 -1.04
C ALA A 335 -30.12 -4.36 -2.45
N ASP A 336 -28.99 -3.80 -2.91
CA ASP A 336 -28.42 -4.08 -4.23
C ASP A 336 -27.34 -5.18 -4.22
N MET A 337 -27.04 -5.76 -3.05
CA MET A 337 -26.07 -6.84 -2.91
C MET A 337 -26.72 -8.20 -3.18
N SER A 338 -26.72 -8.64 -4.42
CA SER A 338 -27.16 -10.00 -4.79
C SER A 338 -26.21 -10.65 -5.79
N TRP A 339 -26.14 -11.98 -5.72
CA TRP A 339 -25.35 -12.75 -6.70
C TRP A 339 -25.89 -12.61 -8.12
N ASP A 340 -27.19 -12.38 -8.30
CA ASP A 340 -27.79 -12.15 -9.61
C ASP A 340 -27.36 -10.79 -10.20
N THR A 341 -27.35 -9.72 -9.40
CA THR A 341 -26.82 -8.41 -9.79
C THR A 341 -25.33 -8.47 -10.12
N THR A 342 -24.54 -9.16 -9.29
CA THR A 342 -23.09 -9.34 -9.50
C THR A 342 -22.83 -10.10 -10.81
N GLN A 343 -23.51 -11.24 -11.04
CA GLN A 343 -23.36 -12.00 -12.26
C GLN A 343 -23.76 -11.20 -13.49
N ALA A 344 -24.87 -10.44 -13.45
CA ALA A 344 -25.32 -9.65 -14.59
C ALA A 344 -24.29 -8.56 -14.96
N ARG A 345 -23.67 -7.88 -13.98
CA ARG A 345 -22.62 -6.89 -14.22
C ARG A 345 -21.34 -7.54 -14.77
N MET A 346 -20.94 -8.69 -14.23
CA MET A 346 -19.78 -9.44 -14.75
C MET A 346 -20.04 -9.93 -16.18
N ALA A 347 -21.25 -10.43 -16.46
CA ALA A 347 -21.64 -10.89 -17.80
C ALA A 347 -21.57 -9.77 -18.84
N ALA A 348 -21.98 -8.54 -18.48
CA ALA A 348 -21.88 -7.38 -19.36
C ALA A 348 -20.41 -7.07 -19.74
N LEU A 349 -19.49 -7.07 -18.76
CA LEU A 349 -18.07 -6.85 -19.01
C LEU A 349 -17.43 -7.99 -19.84
N VAL A 350 -17.86 -9.24 -19.62
CA VAL A 350 -17.41 -10.38 -20.44
C VAL A 350 -17.94 -10.24 -21.88
N ALA A 351 -19.18 -9.78 -22.08
CA ALA A 351 -19.74 -9.54 -23.40
C ALA A 351 -18.94 -8.46 -24.17
N GLU A 352 -18.57 -7.36 -23.50
CA GLU A 352 -17.73 -6.30 -24.10
C GLU A 352 -16.41 -6.85 -24.64
N VAL A 353 -15.68 -7.64 -23.86
CA VAL A 353 -14.38 -8.20 -24.29
C VAL A 353 -14.55 -9.28 -25.36
N THR A 354 -15.65 -10.04 -25.37
CA THR A 354 -15.93 -11.04 -26.43
C THR A 354 -16.30 -10.39 -27.75
N GLU A 355 -16.96 -9.24 -27.75
CA GLU A 355 -17.29 -8.46 -28.95
C GLU A 355 -16.06 -7.75 -29.52
N GLN A 356 -15.21 -7.18 -28.66
CA GLN A 356 -13.95 -6.55 -29.07
C GLN A 356 -12.98 -7.58 -29.65
N GLY A 357 -12.93 -8.79 -29.12
CA GLY A 357 -12.11 -9.90 -29.62
C GLY A 357 -12.40 -10.32 -31.08
N GLN A 358 -13.57 -9.96 -31.62
CA GLN A 358 -13.91 -10.20 -33.03
C GLN A 358 -13.22 -9.25 -34.02
N LYS A 359 -12.66 -8.13 -33.55
CA LYS A 359 -12.06 -7.08 -34.39
C LYS A 359 -10.53 -7.12 -34.47
N ILE A 360 -9.89 -7.96 -33.67
CA ILE A 360 -8.43 -8.05 -33.58
C ILE A 360 -8.04 -9.52 -33.81
N GLU A 361 -7.27 -9.80 -34.89
CA GLU A 361 -6.55 -11.06 -35.01
C GLU A 361 -5.61 -11.18 -33.79
N ARG A 362 -5.93 -12.04 -32.86
CA ARG A 362 -5.09 -12.30 -31.70
C ARG A 362 -3.93 -13.18 -32.11
N PRO A 363 -2.67 -12.77 -31.86
CA PRO A 363 -1.58 -13.70 -31.94
C PRO A 363 -1.83 -14.88 -30.99
N ALA A 364 -1.38 -16.05 -31.37
CA ALA A 364 -1.44 -17.23 -30.53
C ALA A 364 -0.79 -16.94 -29.17
N PHE A 365 -1.33 -17.56 -28.11
CA PHE A 365 -0.83 -17.45 -26.75
C PHE A 365 0.71 -17.64 -26.73
N GLY A 366 1.48 -16.64 -26.34
CA GLY A 366 2.95 -16.66 -26.42
C GLY A 366 3.58 -15.85 -27.56
N GLN A 367 2.76 -15.14 -28.40
CA GLN A 367 3.26 -14.28 -29.48
C GLN A 367 2.94 -12.79 -29.30
N HIS A 368 2.19 -12.38 -28.28
CA HIS A 368 2.29 -11.00 -27.86
C HIS A 368 3.60 -10.82 -27.12
N GLY A 369 4.28 -9.78 -27.55
CA GLY A 369 5.52 -9.42 -26.90
C GLY A 369 5.25 -9.43 -25.40
N ALA A 370 5.48 -10.54 -24.80
CA ALA A 370 5.87 -10.56 -23.45
C ALA A 370 6.73 -9.31 -23.29
N TYR A 371 6.46 -8.51 -22.28
CA TYR A 371 7.59 -8.08 -21.54
C TYR A 371 8.27 -9.39 -21.13
N THR A 372 8.77 -10.06 -22.18
CA THR A 372 9.80 -11.02 -21.99
C THR A 372 10.83 -10.19 -21.22
N HIS A 373 11.10 -10.57 -19.99
CA HIS A 373 12.48 -10.66 -19.64
C HIS A 373 13.10 -11.41 -20.82
N SER A 374 13.31 -10.63 -21.88
CA SER A 374 14.13 -11.07 -22.97
C SER A 374 15.45 -11.32 -22.28
N LYS A 375 15.76 -12.60 -22.02
CA LYS A 375 17.10 -13.02 -21.65
C LYS A 375 18.17 -12.47 -22.60
N ASN A 376 17.75 -11.68 -23.59
CA ASN A 376 18.53 -11.02 -24.61
C ASN A 376 18.44 -9.49 -24.63
N LYS A 377 17.66 -8.83 -23.72
CA LYS A 377 17.65 -7.36 -23.66
C LYS A 377 18.68 -6.90 -22.62
N LYS A 378 19.91 -6.74 -23.02
CA LYS A 378 20.96 -6.21 -22.16
C LYS A 378 20.72 -4.70 -21.92
N TYR A 379 20.51 -4.29 -20.68
CA TYR A 379 20.54 -2.89 -20.27
C TYR A 379 21.95 -2.49 -19.88
N ASP A 380 22.32 -1.25 -20.19
CA ASP A 380 23.59 -0.70 -19.70
C ASP A 380 23.49 -0.38 -18.21
N TYR A 381 22.31 0.10 -17.78
CA TYR A 381 22.04 0.45 -16.39
C TYR A 381 20.69 -0.07 -15.90
N LEU A 382 20.67 -0.63 -14.69
CA LEU A 382 19.47 -0.79 -13.87
C LEU A 382 19.48 0.31 -12.81
N ILE A 383 18.43 1.12 -12.76
CA ILE A 383 18.27 2.16 -11.74
C ILE A 383 17.13 1.78 -10.82
N VAL A 384 17.44 1.63 -9.53
CA VAL A 384 16.46 1.29 -8.49
C VAL A 384 16.04 2.55 -7.76
N GLY A 385 14.77 2.94 -7.96
CA GLY A 385 14.15 4.14 -7.42
C GLY A 385 13.93 5.23 -8.49
N CYS A 386 12.67 5.63 -8.68
CA CYS A 386 12.22 6.65 -9.65
C CYS A 386 12.02 8.03 -9.00
N GLY A 387 12.72 8.32 -7.90
CA GLY A 387 12.81 9.66 -7.31
C GLY A 387 13.86 10.54 -8.00
N PHE A 388 14.15 11.74 -7.45
CA PHE A 388 15.08 12.69 -8.07
C PHE A 388 16.45 12.08 -8.43
N ALA A 389 17.09 11.33 -7.52
CA ALA A 389 18.41 10.77 -7.78
C ALA A 389 18.42 9.83 -9.00
N GLY A 390 17.50 8.86 -9.02
CA GLY A 390 17.41 7.88 -10.11
C GLY A 390 16.98 8.52 -11.43
N SER A 391 15.99 9.42 -11.40
CA SER A 391 15.45 10.03 -12.62
C SER A 391 16.45 10.96 -13.30
N VAL A 392 17.20 11.77 -12.54
CA VAL A 392 18.26 12.61 -13.09
C VAL A 392 19.35 11.78 -13.75
N LEU A 393 19.77 10.68 -13.09
CA LEU A 393 20.78 9.79 -13.65
C LEU A 393 20.29 9.05 -14.90
N ALA A 394 19.03 8.57 -14.88
CA ALA A 394 18.43 7.93 -16.04
C ALA A 394 18.42 8.84 -17.26
N GLU A 395 17.95 10.07 -17.07
CA GLU A 395 17.89 11.07 -18.14
C GLU A 395 19.27 11.41 -18.68
N ARG A 396 20.24 11.70 -17.79
CA ARG A 396 21.62 12.01 -18.23
C ARG A 396 22.29 10.84 -18.96
N LEU A 397 22.16 9.62 -18.45
CA LEU A 397 22.74 8.43 -19.07
C LEU A 397 22.11 8.13 -20.44
N ALA A 398 20.78 8.25 -20.55
CA ALA A 398 20.08 8.03 -21.81
C ALA A 398 20.43 9.10 -22.85
N THR A 399 20.39 10.39 -22.47
CA THR A 399 20.60 11.51 -23.40
C THR A 399 22.06 11.70 -23.78
N GLN A 400 22.99 11.62 -22.83
CA GLN A 400 24.39 11.96 -23.09
C GLN A 400 25.27 10.74 -23.43
N HIS A 401 24.96 9.58 -22.84
CA HIS A 401 25.68 8.35 -23.12
C HIS A 401 25.01 7.47 -24.19
N GLY A 402 23.75 7.75 -24.57
CA GLY A 402 22.96 6.86 -25.41
C GLY A 402 22.74 5.50 -24.76
N ALA A 403 22.79 5.45 -23.42
CA ALA A 403 22.70 4.21 -22.65
C ALA A 403 21.25 3.74 -22.54
N ARG A 404 21.05 2.42 -22.62
CA ARG A 404 19.75 1.81 -22.32
C ARG A 404 19.59 1.63 -20.83
N VAL A 405 18.55 2.24 -20.28
CA VAL A 405 18.30 2.29 -18.85
C VAL A 405 16.97 1.58 -18.55
N LEU A 406 16.98 0.64 -17.61
CA LEU A 406 15.77 0.17 -16.97
C LEU A 406 15.65 0.83 -15.60
N MET A 407 14.53 1.48 -15.35
CA MET A 407 14.19 2.00 -14.03
C MET A 407 13.13 1.11 -13.36
N ILE A 408 13.35 0.78 -12.10
CA ILE A 408 12.35 0.08 -11.28
C ILE A 408 12.06 0.87 -10.00
N ASP A 409 10.83 0.81 -9.52
CA ASP A 409 10.45 1.36 -8.23
C ASP A 409 9.40 0.44 -7.59
N LYS A 410 9.48 0.22 -6.28
CA LYS A 410 8.47 -0.53 -5.52
C LYS A 410 7.09 0.15 -5.51
N ARG A 411 7.05 1.47 -5.73
CA ARG A 411 5.83 2.25 -5.90
C ARG A 411 5.35 2.19 -7.35
N ASP A 412 4.07 2.41 -7.55
CA ASP A 412 3.39 2.40 -8.86
C ASP A 412 3.45 3.74 -9.61
N HIS A 413 4.31 4.65 -9.16
CA HIS A 413 4.45 6.00 -9.71
C HIS A 413 5.91 6.47 -9.70
N VAL A 414 6.24 7.42 -10.54
CA VAL A 414 7.52 8.15 -10.56
C VAL A 414 7.53 9.25 -9.49
N ALA A 415 8.59 10.05 -9.45
CA ALA A 415 8.81 11.18 -8.55
C ALA A 415 9.11 10.80 -7.08
N GLY A 416 9.06 9.53 -6.69
CA GLY A 416 9.38 9.12 -5.31
C GLY A 416 8.52 9.86 -4.27
N ASN A 417 9.13 10.49 -3.28
CA ASN A 417 8.40 11.25 -2.26
C ASN A 417 7.83 12.58 -2.78
N ALA A 418 8.33 13.12 -3.89
CA ALA A 418 7.80 14.35 -4.47
C ALA A 418 6.52 14.11 -5.33
N TYR A 419 6.01 12.88 -5.37
CA TYR A 419 4.80 12.54 -6.12
C TYR A 419 3.61 13.36 -5.66
N ASP A 420 2.93 13.95 -6.65
CA ASP A 420 1.69 14.69 -6.51
C ASP A 420 0.63 14.13 -7.47
N GLU A 421 -0.61 14.25 -7.09
CA GLU A 421 -1.75 13.76 -7.88
C GLU A 421 -2.99 14.63 -7.67
N TYR A 422 -3.91 14.58 -8.61
CA TYR A 422 -5.23 15.18 -8.44
C TYR A 422 -6.15 14.22 -7.68
N ASN A 423 -6.80 14.72 -6.64
CA ASN A 423 -7.83 13.95 -5.96
C ASN A 423 -9.12 13.87 -6.78
N GLU A 424 -10.14 13.20 -6.25
CA GLU A 424 -11.46 13.04 -6.88
C GLU A 424 -12.21 14.37 -7.14
N ASN A 425 -11.80 15.45 -6.44
CA ASN A 425 -12.36 16.79 -6.63
C ASN A 425 -11.53 17.66 -7.60
N GLY A 426 -10.50 17.11 -8.23
CA GLY A 426 -9.62 17.83 -9.14
C GLY A 426 -8.63 18.78 -8.47
N ILE A 427 -8.34 18.60 -7.18
CA ILE A 427 -7.37 19.40 -6.41
C ILE A 427 -6.02 18.69 -6.41
N LEU A 428 -4.98 19.37 -6.90
CA LEU A 428 -3.60 18.86 -6.88
C LEU A 428 -3.04 18.91 -5.46
N TYR A 429 -2.55 17.78 -4.97
CA TYR A 429 -1.93 17.65 -3.65
C TYR A 429 -0.72 16.73 -3.67
N HIS A 430 0.20 16.91 -2.71
CA HIS A 430 1.37 16.04 -2.57
C HIS A 430 1.02 14.86 -1.67
N LYS A 431 1.17 13.64 -2.19
CA LYS A 431 0.77 12.42 -1.49
C LYS A 431 1.61 12.14 -0.24
N TYR A 432 2.86 12.57 -0.24
CA TYR A 432 3.83 12.29 0.82
C TYR A 432 4.28 13.56 1.55
N GLY A 433 3.33 14.47 1.79
CA GLY A 433 3.56 15.74 2.47
C GLY A 433 4.13 16.83 1.57
N PRO A 434 4.27 18.05 2.10
CA PRO A 434 4.66 19.23 1.31
C PRO A 434 6.11 19.10 0.82
N HIS A 435 6.30 19.26 -0.47
CA HIS A 435 7.59 19.34 -1.13
C HIS A 435 7.70 20.70 -1.80
N ILE A 436 8.61 21.56 -1.31
CA ILE A 436 8.87 22.90 -1.80
C ILE A 436 10.26 22.90 -2.40
N PHE A 437 10.38 23.35 -3.66
CA PHE A 437 11.67 23.44 -4.32
C PHE A 437 12.31 24.80 -4.04
N HIS A 438 13.51 24.76 -3.46
CA HIS A 438 14.34 25.93 -3.20
C HIS A 438 15.80 25.61 -3.50
N ALA A 439 16.55 26.53 -4.05
CA ALA A 439 17.94 26.34 -4.45
C ALA A 439 18.69 27.67 -4.57
N ASN A 440 20.01 27.61 -4.38
CA ASN A 440 20.92 28.71 -4.71
C ASN A 440 21.72 28.45 -6.00
N SER A 441 21.52 27.29 -6.64
CA SER A 441 22.27 26.87 -7.83
C SER A 441 21.49 27.11 -9.11
N ASP A 442 21.94 28.04 -9.94
CA ASP A 442 21.40 28.28 -11.28
C ASP A 442 21.55 27.06 -12.20
N GLU A 443 22.62 26.28 -12.00
CA GLU A 443 22.84 25.03 -12.77
C GLU A 443 21.69 24.04 -12.54
N ILE A 444 21.31 23.82 -11.28
CA ILE A 444 20.24 22.88 -10.92
C ILE A 444 18.90 23.34 -11.44
N VAL A 445 18.60 24.64 -11.28
CA VAL A 445 17.36 25.24 -11.77
C VAL A 445 17.29 25.18 -13.29
N SER A 446 18.37 25.52 -14.00
CA SER A 446 18.46 25.46 -15.47
C SER A 446 18.27 24.04 -15.97
N TYR A 447 18.86 23.05 -15.29
CA TYR A 447 18.69 21.65 -15.63
C TYR A 447 17.24 21.21 -15.54
N LEU A 448 16.58 21.45 -14.40
CA LEU A 448 15.17 21.06 -14.18
C LEU A 448 14.19 21.85 -15.06
N SER A 449 14.53 23.08 -15.46
CA SER A 449 13.71 23.93 -16.34
C SER A 449 13.52 23.35 -17.75
N GLN A 450 14.30 22.36 -18.15
CA GLN A 450 14.08 21.61 -19.39
C GLN A 450 12.80 20.76 -19.33
N PHE A 451 12.33 20.42 -18.13
CA PHE A 451 11.25 19.48 -17.91
C PHE A 451 9.99 20.14 -17.33
N THR A 452 10.07 21.38 -16.83
CA THR A 452 8.93 22.10 -16.27
C THR A 452 9.06 23.61 -16.49
N GLN A 453 7.93 24.29 -16.36
CA GLN A 453 7.87 25.73 -16.11
C GLN A 453 7.72 25.94 -14.59
N TRP A 454 8.16 27.10 -14.09
CA TRP A 454 8.17 27.39 -12.68
C TRP A 454 7.18 28.48 -12.31
N ARG A 455 6.53 28.30 -11.16
CA ARG A 455 5.76 29.31 -10.46
C ARG A 455 6.62 29.83 -9.30
N PRO A 456 6.87 31.14 -9.18
CA PRO A 456 7.47 31.72 -7.99
C PRO A 456 6.61 31.42 -6.75
N TYR A 457 7.25 30.97 -5.67
CA TYR A 457 6.57 30.64 -4.43
C TYR A 457 7.48 30.80 -3.23
N GLU A 458 7.23 31.80 -2.40
CA GLU A 458 7.92 31.99 -1.12
C GLU A 458 7.20 31.23 -0.03
N HIS A 459 7.87 30.25 0.56
CA HIS A 459 7.28 29.42 1.60
C HIS A 459 7.23 30.14 2.94
N ARG A 460 6.04 30.19 3.53
CA ARG A 460 5.79 30.72 4.88
C ARG A 460 5.16 29.65 5.73
N VAL A 461 5.64 29.55 6.98
CA VAL A 461 5.16 28.59 7.97
C VAL A 461 4.73 29.36 9.21
N LEU A 462 3.60 29.00 9.77
CA LEU A 462 3.18 29.46 11.09
C LEU A 462 3.24 28.31 12.10
N ALA A 463 3.42 28.64 13.36
CA ALA A 463 3.24 27.71 14.46
C ALA A 463 2.01 28.13 15.29
N ASN A 464 1.20 27.16 15.68
CA ASN A 464 0.15 27.40 16.67
C ASN A 464 0.76 27.26 18.07
N VAL A 465 0.96 28.38 18.72
CA VAL A 465 1.56 28.47 20.06
C VAL A 465 0.64 29.29 20.97
N ARG A 466 0.18 28.70 22.06
CA ARG A 466 -0.79 29.34 22.98
C ARG A 466 -2.03 29.86 22.24
N ASP A 467 -2.58 29.06 21.33
CA ASP A 467 -3.73 29.37 20.45
C ASP A 467 -3.54 30.58 19.52
N GLN A 468 -2.29 30.99 19.31
CA GLN A 468 -1.92 32.08 18.40
C GLN A 468 -1.10 31.54 17.24
N LEU A 469 -1.43 31.96 16.02
CA LEU A 469 -0.62 31.70 14.84
C LEU A 469 0.52 32.71 14.73
N VAL A 470 1.73 32.23 14.90
CA VAL A 470 2.95 33.05 14.90
C VAL A 470 3.95 32.55 13.86
N PRO A 471 4.75 33.45 13.22
CA PRO A 471 5.74 33.02 12.23
C PRO A 471 6.81 32.09 12.81
N ILE A 472 7.20 31.10 11.97
CA ILE A 472 8.43 30.32 12.13
C ILE A 472 9.19 30.34 10.80
N PRO A 473 10.50 30.67 10.76
CA PRO A 473 11.44 30.88 11.87
C PRO A 473 11.01 31.99 12.85
N ILE A 474 11.41 31.82 14.12
CA ILE A 474 11.20 32.87 15.16
C ILE A 474 11.80 34.17 14.66
N ASN A 475 10.99 35.22 14.67
CA ASN A 475 11.37 36.57 14.23
C ASN A 475 10.76 37.64 15.14
N ARG A 476 11.01 38.91 14.87
CA ARG A 476 10.49 40.03 15.68
C ARG A 476 8.95 40.04 15.79
N THR A 477 8.25 39.63 14.72
CA THR A 477 6.78 39.49 14.77
C THR A 477 6.36 38.40 15.74
N THR A 478 7.06 37.25 15.75
CA THR A 478 6.82 36.15 16.70
C THR A 478 7.00 36.63 18.15
N LEU A 479 8.11 37.34 18.43
CA LEU A 479 8.41 37.85 19.75
C LEU A 479 7.36 38.88 20.24
N ASN A 480 6.99 39.83 19.37
CA ASN A 480 5.97 40.83 19.71
C ASN A 480 4.61 40.20 19.99
N LYS A 481 4.19 39.21 19.19
CA LYS A 481 2.90 38.53 19.40
C LYS A 481 2.84 37.72 20.69
N LEU A 482 3.89 36.95 20.99
CA LEU A 482 3.89 36.05 22.14
C LEU A 482 4.12 36.72 23.47
N PHE A 483 4.90 37.80 23.49
CA PHE A 483 5.37 38.44 24.71
C PHE A 483 4.87 39.89 24.91
N ASP A 484 4.05 40.40 23.97
CA ASP A 484 3.62 41.79 23.92
C ASP A 484 4.81 42.79 24.10
N ALA A 485 5.94 42.43 23.47
CA ALA A 485 7.24 43.08 23.75
C ALA A 485 7.39 44.44 23.10
N GLY A 486 6.58 44.76 22.09
CA GLY A 486 6.58 46.06 21.42
C GLY A 486 7.90 46.44 20.73
N LEU A 487 8.71 45.45 20.31
CA LEU A 487 10.03 45.64 19.69
C LEU A 487 9.90 46.32 18.32
N LYS A 488 10.66 47.39 18.10
CA LYS A 488 10.51 48.27 16.93
C LYS A 488 11.57 48.04 15.86
N ASN A 489 12.75 47.58 16.25
CA ASN A 489 13.89 47.38 15.35
C ASN A 489 14.66 46.10 15.67
N ASP A 490 15.68 45.78 14.88
CA ASP A 490 16.48 44.57 14.97
C ASP A 490 17.36 44.54 16.21
N GLU A 491 17.83 45.69 16.66
CA GLU A 491 18.63 45.86 17.86
C GLU A 491 17.85 45.54 19.14
N GLU A 492 16.58 45.99 19.21
CA GLU A 492 15.69 45.68 20.33
C GLU A 492 15.34 44.17 20.34
N ALA A 493 15.11 43.57 19.17
CA ALA A 493 14.85 42.15 19.04
C ALA A 493 16.09 41.32 19.44
N ALA A 494 17.28 41.75 19.02
CA ALA A 494 18.54 41.10 19.41
C ALA A 494 18.77 41.16 20.92
N ALA A 495 18.57 42.32 21.52
CA ALA A 495 18.69 42.52 22.98
C ALA A 495 17.67 41.67 23.75
N PHE A 496 16.43 41.58 23.25
CA PHE A 496 15.38 40.74 23.82
C PHE A 496 15.77 39.24 23.80
N LEU A 497 16.24 38.74 22.68
CA LEU A 497 16.72 37.35 22.55
C LEU A 497 17.93 37.08 23.45
N ALA A 498 18.92 37.99 23.44
CA ALA A 498 20.11 37.88 24.29
C ALA A 498 19.79 37.87 25.80
N SER A 499 18.73 38.57 26.22
CA SER A 499 18.28 38.56 27.63
C SER A 499 17.64 37.23 28.04
N ARG A 500 17.23 36.39 27.10
CA ARG A 500 16.57 35.11 27.33
C ARG A 500 17.44 33.91 26.99
N SER A 501 18.48 34.11 26.17
CA SER A 501 19.41 33.05 25.80
C SER A 501 20.15 32.52 27.04
N GLU A 502 20.39 31.21 27.05
CA GLU A 502 21.17 30.55 28.10
C GLU A 502 22.48 30.05 27.46
N PRO A 503 23.62 30.71 27.69
CA PRO A 503 24.89 30.32 27.09
C PRO A 503 25.29 28.91 27.46
N VAL A 504 25.51 28.07 26.46
CA VAL A 504 25.94 26.67 26.59
C VAL A 504 27.45 26.61 26.32
N ALA A 505 28.22 26.00 27.24
CA ALA A 505 29.67 25.96 27.14
C ALA A 505 30.17 25.15 25.95
N GLU A 506 29.44 24.08 25.56
CA GLU A 506 29.75 23.26 24.40
C GLU A 506 28.45 22.80 23.74
N ILE A 507 28.21 23.20 22.49
CA ILE A 507 27.02 22.86 21.75
C ILE A 507 27.19 21.48 21.10
N ARG A 508 26.51 20.45 21.63
CA ARG A 508 26.55 19.07 21.19
C ARG A 508 25.21 18.58 20.63
N THR A 509 24.11 19.02 21.23
CA THR A 509 22.77 18.53 20.98
C THR A 509 21.87 19.56 20.31
N SER A 510 20.73 19.10 19.78
CA SER A 510 19.68 19.96 19.26
C SER A 510 19.10 20.92 20.31
N GLU A 511 19.02 20.47 21.57
CA GLU A 511 18.61 21.30 22.70
C GLU A 511 19.60 22.46 22.92
N ASP A 512 20.90 22.12 22.98
CA ASP A 512 21.96 23.14 23.22
C ASP A 512 21.92 24.27 22.19
N VAL A 513 21.72 23.94 20.91
CA VAL A 513 21.63 24.94 19.83
C VAL A 513 20.51 25.93 20.10
N VAL A 514 19.33 25.44 20.42
CA VAL A 514 18.14 26.28 20.55
C VAL A 514 18.16 27.07 21.82
N ILE A 515 18.50 26.47 22.97
CA ILE A 515 18.58 27.18 24.26
C ILE A 515 19.64 28.26 24.22
N ASN A 516 20.80 27.99 23.62
CA ASN A 516 21.85 28.97 23.42
C ASN A 516 21.40 30.17 22.56
N ALA A 517 20.51 29.95 21.59
CA ALA A 517 20.06 30.97 20.65
C ALA A 517 18.86 31.78 21.16
N VAL A 518 17.86 31.13 21.75
CA VAL A 518 16.56 31.75 22.07
C VAL A 518 16.10 31.56 23.52
N GLY A 519 16.83 30.79 24.32
CA GLY A 519 16.50 30.45 25.70
C GLY A 519 15.43 29.36 25.87
N ARG A 520 15.25 28.90 27.10
CA ARG A 520 14.44 27.74 27.47
C ARG A 520 12.96 27.91 27.14
N GLU A 521 12.37 29.05 27.40
CA GLU A 521 10.94 29.28 27.16
C GLU A 521 10.58 29.14 25.68
N LEU A 522 11.33 29.72 24.76
CA LEU A 522 11.09 29.56 23.31
C LEU A 522 11.45 28.15 22.82
N TYR A 523 12.44 27.51 23.43
CA TYR A 523 12.74 26.11 23.17
C TYR A 523 11.54 25.21 23.51
N GLU A 524 10.96 25.36 24.68
CA GLU A 524 9.80 24.55 25.12
C GLU A 524 8.57 24.80 24.25
N LEU A 525 8.33 26.07 23.87
CA LEU A 525 7.17 26.47 23.07
C LEU A 525 7.21 25.98 21.61
N PHE A 526 8.38 25.93 20.99
CA PHE A 526 8.48 25.69 19.54
C PHE A 526 9.17 24.39 19.16
N PHE A 527 10.14 23.93 19.95
CA PHE A 527 11.07 22.89 19.52
C PHE A 527 10.94 21.58 20.29
N GLN A 528 10.78 21.62 21.59
CA GLN A 528 10.82 20.42 22.42
C GLN A 528 9.70 19.43 22.05
N GLY A 529 8.44 19.87 22.12
CA GLY A 529 7.30 19.02 21.82
C GLY A 529 7.25 18.59 20.35
N TYR A 530 7.56 19.53 19.44
CA TYR A 530 7.63 19.20 18.01
C TYR A 530 8.69 18.14 17.71
N THR A 531 9.89 18.29 18.28
CA THR A 531 11.01 17.38 18.06
C THR A 531 10.74 16.00 18.66
N ARG A 532 10.15 15.94 19.86
CA ARG A 532 9.71 14.67 20.47
C ARG A 532 8.71 13.93 19.59
N LYS A 533 7.72 14.61 19.04
CA LYS A 533 6.78 14.02 18.09
C LYS A 533 7.48 13.55 16.82
N GLN A 534 8.23 14.43 16.18
CA GLN A 534 8.87 14.16 14.88
C GLN A 534 9.87 13.02 14.95
N TRP A 535 10.73 13.00 15.98
CA TRP A 535 11.84 12.05 16.06
C TRP A 535 11.60 10.88 17.03
N GLY A 536 10.61 10.99 17.92
CA GLY A 536 10.40 10.02 18.99
C GLY A 536 11.49 10.03 20.04
N LEU A 537 12.31 11.08 20.08
CA LEU A 537 13.47 11.26 20.95
C LEU A 537 13.44 12.67 21.54
N ASP A 538 14.09 12.83 22.69
CA ASP A 538 14.30 14.16 23.26
C ASP A 538 15.32 14.96 22.42
N PRO A 539 15.17 16.29 22.26
CA PRO A 539 16.19 17.09 21.58
C PRO A 539 17.61 16.99 22.15
N SER A 540 17.74 16.67 23.44
CA SER A 540 19.03 16.39 24.10
C SER A 540 19.71 15.09 23.62
N GLU A 541 18.98 14.18 22.99
CA GLU A 541 19.48 12.94 22.43
C GLU A 541 19.81 13.01 20.93
N LEU A 542 19.51 14.14 20.28
CA LEU A 542 19.69 14.34 18.85
C LEU A 542 20.89 15.24 18.56
N ASP A 543 21.57 14.95 17.45
CA ASP A 543 22.67 15.77 16.97
C ASP A 543 22.24 17.21 16.71
N LYS A 544 23.13 18.16 16.98
CA LYS A 544 22.92 19.61 16.78
C LYS A 544 22.41 20.00 15.39
N GLN A 545 22.71 19.21 14.36
CA GLN A 545 22.31 19.48 12.98
C GLN A 545 20.79 19.43 12.76
N VAL A 546 20.03 18.81 13.65
CA VAL A 546 18.57 18.70 13.52
C VAL A 546 17.89 20.07 13.58
N THR A 547 18.32 20.94 14.51
CA THR A 547 17.72 22.26 14.75
C THR A 547 18.54 23.43 14.23
N SER A 548 19.86 23.24 14.01
CA SER A 548 20.76 24.34 13.55
C SER A 548 20.38 24.93 12.19
N ARG A 549 19.59 24.24 11.39
CA ARG A 549 19.10 24.72 10.09
C ARG A 549 17.91 25.67 10.15
N ILE A 550 17.27 25.83 11.32
CA ILE A 550 16.15 26.75 11.51
C ILE A 550 16.72 28.06 12.10
N PRO A 551 16.83 29.12 11.31
CA PRO A 551 17.41 30.39 11.81
C PRO A 551 16.48 31.06 12.80
N THR A 552 17.06 31.86 13.70
CA THR A 552 16.36 32.88 14.48
C THR A 552 16.66 34.24 13.87
N ARG A 553 15.64 35.07 13.72
CA ARG A 553 15.77 36.38 13.05
C ARG A 553 15.39 37.54 13.98
N THR A 554 16.04 38.66 13.79
CA THR A 554 15.74 39.93 14.53
C THR A 554 14.81 40.86 13.74
N ASN A 555 14.69 40.63 12.41
CA ASN A 555 13.80 41.36 11.53
C ASN A 555 12.37 40.78 11.48
N THR A 556 11.55 41.25 10.56
CA THR A 556 10.16 40.78 10.34
C THR A 556 10.01 39.84 9.14
N ASP A 557 11.11 39.35 8.54
CA ASP A 557 11.07 38.43 7.42
C ASP A 557 10.52 37.09 7.90
N ASP A 558 9.36 36.70 7.38
CA ASP A 558 8.61 35.49 7.72
C ASP A 558 8.77 34.34 6.71
N ARG A 559 9.63 34.53 5.68
CA ARG A 559 9.92 33.47 4.69
C ARG A 559 10.69 32.36 5.40
N TYR A 560 10.28 31.11 5.12
CA TYR A 560 10.93 29.94 5.73
C TYR A 560 12.34 29.74 5.17
N PHE A 561 12.51 29.92 3.85
CA PHE A 561 13.80 29.83 3.15
C PHE A 561 14.32 31.23 2.79
N THR A 562 15.65 31.30 2.58
CA THR A 562 16.35 32.51 2.11
C THR A 562 17.03 32.29 0.76
N ASP A 563 16.83 31.13 0.15
CA ASP A 563 17.42 30.76 -1.12
C ASP A 563 16.98 31.68 -2.26
N THR A 564 17.87 31.87 -3.25
CA THR A 564 17.66 32.73 -4.39
C THR A 564 16.47 32.30 -5.23
N HIS A 565 16.32 30.99 -5.42
CA HIS A 565 15.21 30.37 -6.13
C HIS A 565 14.27 29.70 -5.13
N GLN A 566 13.05 30.17 -5.04
CA GLN A 566 11.96 29.57 -4.29
C GLN A 566 10.79 29.43 -5.27
N ILE A 567 10.57 28.21 -5.76
CA ILE A 567 9.75 27.96 -6.94
C ILE A 567 9.03 26.61 -6.84
N MET A 568 7.89 26.50 -7.49
CA MET A 568 7.13 25.25 -7.61
C MET A 568 6.95 24.90 -9.09
N PRO A 569 6.98 23.61 -9.47
CA PRO A 569 6.68 23.21 -10.83
C PRO A 569 5.22 23.57 -11.17
N LEU A 570 5.03 24.30 -12.27
CA LEU A 570 3.73 24.89 -12.64
C LEU A 570 2.60 23.85 -12.76
N HIS A 571 2.94 22.65 -13.22
CA HIS A 571 1.99 21.55 -13.44
C HIS A 571 2.21 20.37 -12.48
N GLY A 572 2.92 20.61 -11.37
CA GLY A 572 3.26 19.60 -10.38
C GLY A 572 4.54 18.82 -10.70
N TYR A 573 5.02 18.11 -9.68
CA TYR A 573 6.24 17.31 -9.78
C TYR A 573 6.07 16.09 -10.68
N THR A 574 4.98 15.38 -10.57
CA THR A 574 4.72 14.17 -11.37
C THR A 574 4.85 14.45 -12.86
N LYS A 575 4.26 15.57 -13.33
CA LYS A 575 4.38 15.98 -14.74
C LYS A 575 5.82 16.33 -15.15
N MET A 576 6.58 16.94 -14.26
CA MET A 576 8.01 17.22 -14.49
C MET A 576 8.80 15.91 -14.66
N PHE A 577 8.55 14.92 -13.78
CA PHE A 577 9.22 13.62 -13.86
C PHE A 577 8.78 12.81 -15.08
N GLU A 578 7.49 12.80 -15.42
CA GLU A 578 7.00 12.16 -16.65
C GLU A 578 7.74 12.68 -17.87
N LYS A 579 7.90 14.02 -17.98
CA LYS A 579 8.63 14.64 -19.09
C LYS A 579 10.14 14.34 -19.03
N MET A 580 10.75 14.30 -17.85
CA MET A 580 12.19 13.96 -17.69
C MET A 580 12.47 12.52 -18.15
N LEU A 581 11.53 11.60 -17.93
CA LEU A 581 11.66 10.19 -18.22
C LEU A 581 11.01 9.78 -19.55
N ASP A 582 10.54 10.72 -20.34
CA ASP A 582 10.00 10.48 -21.68
C ASP A 582 11.16 10.40 -22.70
N HIS A 583 11.84 9.26 -22.72
CA HIS A 583 12.97 9.02 -23.59
C HIS A 583 12.99 7.57 -24.10
N PRO A 584 13.23 7.30 -25.41
CA PRO A 584 13.14 5.95 -26.00
C PRO A 584 14.14 4.94 -25.45
N LEU A 585 15.17 5.38 -24.74
CA LEU A 585 16.17 4.51 -24.10
C LEU A 585 15.90 4.30 -22.60
N ILE A 586 14.81 4.83 -22.06
CA ILE A 586 14.42 4.67 -20.66
C ILE A 586 13.17 3.81 -20.59
N ASP A 587 13.34 2.56 -20.18
CA ASP A 587 12.24 1.67 -19.84
C ASP A 587 11.92 1.82 -18.35
N LYS A 588 10.62 1.76 -17.97
CA LYS A 588 10.16 1.89 -16.57
C LYS A 588 9.34 0.68 -16.19
N GLN A 589 9.65 0.08 -15.03
CA GLN A 589 8.89 -1.01 -14.43
C GLN A 589 8.55 -0.61 -12.99
N LEU A 590 7.39 0.01 -12.83
CA LEU A 590 6.86 0.49 -11.55
C LEU A 590 6.13 -0.64 -10.82
N GLY A 591 5.95 -0.50 -9.51
CA GLY A 591 5.35 -1.54 -8.66
C GLY A 591 6.25 -2.76 -8.48
N THR A 592 7.57 -2.62 -8.70
CA THR A 592 8.55 -3.71 -8.66
C THR A 592 9.58 -3.47 -7.57
N ASP A 593 9.64 -4.38 -6.61
CA ASP A 593 10.70 -4.37 -5.58
C ASP A 593 11.99 -4.95 -6.17
N PHE A 594 13.11 -4.28 -5.92
CA PHE A 594 14.43 -4.72 -6.40
C PHE A 594 14.81 -6.13 -5.90
N ARG A 595 14.41 -6.50 -4.69
CA ARG A 595 14.71 -7.81 -4.12
C ARG A 595 14.07 -8.95 -4.89
N ASP A 596 12.92 -8.70 -5.51
CA ASP A 596 12.18 -9.71 -6.27
C ASP A 596 12.80 -9.97 -7.65
N VAL A 597 13.55 -8.98 -8.19
CA VAL A 597 14.03 -9.02 -9.57
C VAL A 597 15.56 -8.91 -9.71
N ARG A 598 16.30 -8.78 -8.61
CA ARG A 598 17.75 -8.51 -8.65
C ARG A 598 18.56 -9.57 -9.39
N ASN A 599 18.08 -10.81 -9.43
CA ASN A 599 18.74 -11.93 -10.10
C ASN A 599 18.29 -12.14 -11.55
N ASP A 600 17.22 -11.47 -11.98
CA ASP A 600 16.57 -11.70 -13.26
C ASP A 600 16.90 -10.62 -14.31
N ILE A 601 17.39 -9.47 -13.87
CA ILE A 601 17.73 -8.34 -14.74
C ILE A 601 19.20 -8.38 -15.11
N ASP A 602 19.49 -8.57 -16.41
CA ASP A 602 20.85 -8.46 -16.95
C ASP A 602 21.16 -7.00 -17.29
N ALA A 603 21.82 -6.31 -16.35
CA ALA A 603 22.32 -4.96 -16.50
C ALA A 603 23.83 -4.91 -16.23
N ALA A 604 24.55 -4.10 -17.01
CA ALA A 604 26.00 -3.99 -16.83
C ALA A 604 26.39 -3.23 -15.54
N HIS A 605 25.52 -2.34 -15.04
CA HIS A 605 25.75 -1.55 -13.83
C HIS A 605 24.43 -1.25 -13.12
N ILE A 606 24.44 -1.27 -11.78
CA ILE A 606 23.27 -0.95 -10.95
C ILE A 606 23.48 0.42 -10.30
N ILE A 607 22.46 1.27 -10.36
CA ILE A 607 22.38 2.51 -9.57
C ILE A 607 21.26 2.32 -8.54
N TYR A 608 21.64 2.28 -7.26
CA TYR A 608 20.72 1.97 -6.18
C TYR A 608 20.44 3.21 -5.34
N THR A 609 19.14 3.59 -5.21
CA THR A 609 18.73 4.77 -4.44
C THR A 609 17.88 4.44 -3.20
N GLY A 610 17.60 3.16 -2.96
CA GLY A 610 16.88 2.66 -1.80
C GLY A 610 17.73 2.63 -0.51
N PRO A 611 17.18 2.13 0.60
CA PRO A 611 17.93 1.98 1.85
C PRO A 611 19.14 1.05 1.66
N ILE A 612 20.32 1.53 2.05
CA ILE A 612 21.57 0.78 1.83
C ILE A 612 21.62 -0.54 2.62
N ASP A 613 21.06 -0.55 3.82
CA ASP A 613 20.96 -1.74 4.67
C ASP A 613 20.05 -2.82 4.04
N GLU A 614 18.99 -2.41 3.34
CA GLU A 614 18.10 -3.31 2.61
C GLU A 614 18.80 -3.96 1.41
N TYR A 615 19.67 -3.23 0.70
CA TYR A 615 20.49 -3.81 -0.37
C TYR A 615 21.36 -4.97 0.11
N PHE A 616 21.91 -4.87 1.33
CA PHE A 616 22.76 -5.87 1.96
C PHE A 616 22.01 -6.82 2.91
N ASP A 617 20.69 -6.97 2.72
CA ASP A 617 19.82 -7.89 3.48
C ASP A 617 19.96 -7.71 5.01
N TRP A 618 20.10 -6.44 5.45
CA TRP A 618 20.27 -6.03 6.87
C TRP A 618 21.38 -6.74 7.63
N ARG A 619 22.45 -7.10 6.95
CA ARG A 619 23.58 -7.92 7.49
C ARG A 619 24.13 -7.43 8.82
N PHE A 620 24.13 -6.12 9.07
CA PHE A 620 24.60 -5.51 10.33
C PHE A 620 23.46 -5.02 11.22
N GLY A 621 22.21 -5.34 10.88
CA GLY A 621 21.01 -4.82 11.49
C GLY A 621 20.39 -3.64 10.71
N LYS A 622 19.12 -3.35 11.00
CA LYS A 622 18.39 -2.27 10.30
C LYS A 622 18.91 -0.88 10.72
N LEU A 623 19.11 -0.02 9.75
CA LEU A 623 19.36 1.40 10.00
C LEU A 623 18.06 2.06 10.48
N PRO A 624 18.09 2.82 11.60
CA PRO A 624 16.89 3.47 12.11
C PRO A 624 16.45 4.65 11.23
N TYR A 625 15.17 4.64 10.86
CA TYR A 625 14.50 5.73 10.16
C TYR A 625 13.25 6.18 10.91
N ARG A 626 12.85 7.44 10.70
CA ARG A 626 11.50 7.89 11.01
C ARG A 626 10.63 7.76 9.78
N SER A 627 9.40 7.37 10.02
CA SER A 627 8.34 7.28 9.03
C SER A 627 7.28 8.35 9.25
N LEU A 628 6.41 8.54 8.27
CA LEU A 628 5.30 9.49 8.31
C LEU A 628 4.02 8.82 7.79
N ARG A 629 2.91 9.08 8.47
CA ARG A 629 1.57 8.76 8.00
C ARG A 629 0.84 10.05 7.66
N PHE A 630 0.32 10.12 6.45
CA PHE A 630 -0.42 11.27 5.93
C PHE A 630 -1.92 10.98 5.91
N VAL A 631 -2.72 11.91 6.41
CA VAL A 631 -4.17 11.85 6.34
C VAL A 631 -4.65 13.04 5.52
N HIS A 632 -5.16 12.76 4.33
CA HIS A 632 -5.66 13.76 3.40
C HIS A 632 -7.17 13.92 3.57
N SER A 633 -7.65 15.15 3.56
CA SER A 633 -9.07 15.47 3.66
C SER A 633 -9.42 16.65 2.77
N THR A 634 -10.49 16.55 2.01
CA THR A 634 -11.04 17.70 1.27
C THR A 634 -12.05 18.41 2.12
N ILE A 635 -11.87 19.71 2.27
CA ILE A 635 -12.70 20.60 3.09
C ILE A 635 -13.55 21.46 2.17
N ASP A 636 -14.83 21.62 2.51
CA ASP A 636 -15.81 22.44 1.77
C ASP A 636 -15.64 23.93 2.11
N LYS A 637 -14.45 24.44 1.87
CA LYS A 637 -14.04 25.86 2.01
C LYS A 637 -13.01 26.15 0.95
N GLU A 638 -13.00 27.39 0.48
CA GLU A 638 -12.00 27.87 -0.48
C GLU A 638 -10.58 27.85 0.15
N GLN A 639 -10.47 28.19 1.43
CA GLN A 639 -9.21 28.21 2.17
C GLN A 639 -9.44 27.75 3.61
N PHE A 640 -8.53 26.92 4.13
CA PHE A 640 -8.59 26.38 5.48
C PHE A 640 -7.70 27.17 6.46
N GLN A 641 -6.48 27.53 6.03
CA GLN A 641 -5.49 28.22 6.86
C GLN A 641 -4.79 29.35 6.08
N PRO A 642 -4.19 30.35 6.75
CA PRO A 642 -3.65 31.53 6.07
C PRO A 642 -2.36 31.31 5.29
N VAL A 643 -1.66 30.19 5.51
CA VAL A 643 -0.41 29.81 4.85
C VAL A 643 -0.41 28.34 4.49
N ALA A 644 0.53 27.92 3.66
CA ALA A 644 0.63 26.52 3.20
C ALA A 644 0.84 25.51 4.33
N VAL A 645 1.56 25.87 5.40
CA VAL A 645 1.90 24.96 6.50
C VAL A 645 1.71 25.63 7.85
N VAL A 646 0.96 24.98 8.74
CA VAL A 646 0.88 25.35 10.16
C VAL A 646 1.42 24.20 11.00
N ASN A 647 2.43 24.48 11.81
CA ASN A 647 3.03 23.56 12.76
C ASN A 647 2.29 23.58 14.11
N TYR A 648 2.20 22.43 14.75
CA TYR A 648 1.62 22.23 16.07
C TYR A 648 2.71 21.69 17.00
N PRO A 649 3.46 22.56 17.69
CA PRO A 649 4.59 22.16 18.54
C PRO A 649 4.19 21.56 19.89
N ASP A 650 2.94 21.73 20.33
CA ASP A 650 2.44 21.17 21.58
C ASP A 650 2.46 19.62 21.59
N THR A 651 2.37 19.01 22.77
CA THR A 651 2.38 17.55 22.93
C THR A 651 0.99 16.92 22.93
N GLU A 652 -0.06 17.71 23.04
CA GLU A 652 -1.46 17.24 23.09
C GLU A 652 -1.98 16.93 21.68
N THR A 653 -1.55 17.72 20.69
CA THR A 653 -1.88 17.51 19.29
C THR A 653 -1.06 16.35 18.72
N PRO A 654 -1.70 15.27 18.18
CA PRO A 654 -0.98 14.05 17.78
C PRO A 654 -0.23 14.18 16.45
N TYR A 655 -0.54 15.18 15.63
CA TYR A 655 0.16 15.48 14.37
C TYR A 655 1.16 16.63 14.57
N THR A 656 2.15 16.72 13.68
CA THR A 656 3.16 17.77 13.74
C THR A 656 2.75 19.00 12.96
N ARG A 657 2.00 18.82 11.86
CA ARG A 657 1.59 19.96 11.01
C ARG A 657 0.36 19.64 10.18
N ILE A 658 -0.28 20.70 9.71
CA ILE A 658 -1.31 20.67 8.67
C ILE A 658 -0.78 21.40 7.45
N SER A 659 -0.88 20.77 6.27
CA SER A 659 -0.49 21.36 4.99
C SER A 659 -1.71 21.61 4.12
N GLU A 660 -1.78 22.77 3.46
CA GLU A 660 -2.78 23.15 2.48
C GLU A 660 -2.12 23.50 1.14
N TYR A 661 -2.39 22.67 0.11
CA TYR A 661 -1.58 22.68 -1.11
C TYR A 661 -1.91 23.79 -2.09
N LYS A 662 -3.11 24.35 -2.08
CA LYS A 662 -3.51 25.45 -2.99
C LYS A 662 -2.59 26.67 -2.87
N HIS A 663 -2.07 26.94 -1.68
CA HIS A 663 -1.04 27.99 -1.48
C HIS A 663 0.22 27.71 -2.30
N MET A 664 0.64 26.45 -2.40
CA MET A 664 1.85 26.03 -3.12
C MET A 664 1.60 25.94 -4.63
N THR A 665 0.50 25.29 -5.01
CA THR A 665 0.16 25.03 -6.43
C THR A 665 -0.41 26.25 -7.14
N GLY A 666 -0.99 27.20 -6.40
CA GLY A 666 -1.69 28.36 -6.95
C GLY A 666 -3.01 28.01 -7.64
N GLN A 667 -3.56 26.83 -7.39
CA GLN A 667 -4.82 26.38 -7.95
C GLN A 667 -5.98 27.14 -7.30
N GLU A 668 -6.89 27.68 -8.12
CA GLU A 668 -8.16 28.24 -7.67
C GLU A 668 -9.23 27.16 -7.66
N HIS A 669 -9.90 26.95 -6.53
CA HIS A 669 -10.96 25.95 -6.38
C HIS A 669 -11.83 26.30 -5.17
N ALA A 670 -13.15 26.06 -5.24
CA ALA A 670 -14.11 26.34 -4.16
C ALA A 670 -13.87 25.50 -2.89
N ARG A 671 -13.20 24.35 -3.05
CA ARG A 671 -12.76 23.46 -1.95
C ARG A 671 -11.26 23.49 -1.81
N THR A 672 -10.77 23.01 -0.68
CA THR A 672 -9.34 22.83 -0.45
C THR A 672 -9.03 21.45 0.11
N THR A 673 -7.81 20.94 -0.17
CA THR A 673 -7.31 19.70 0.40
C THR A 673 -6.25 20.02 1.42
N ILE A 674 -6.42 19.48 2.63
CA ILE A 674 -5.45 19.54 3.71
C ILE A 674 -4.86 18.16 3.99
N THR A 675 -3.66 18.15 4.54
CA THR A 675 -2.97 16.93 4.99
C THR A 675 -2.49 17.11 6.42
N LEU A 676 -2.90 16.18 7.28
CA LEU A 676 -2.36 16.04 8.63
C LEU A 676 -1.19 15.06 8.59
N GLU A 677 -0.06 15.44 9.17
CA GLU A 677 1.18 14.66 9.18
C GLU A 677 1.45 14.08 10.57
N TYR A 678 1.42 12.74 10.65
CA TYR A 678 1.65 11.98 11.87
C TYR A 678 3.00 11.28 11.78
N PRO A 679 3.97 11.61 12.63
CA PRO A 679 5.21 10.87 12.72
C PRO A 679 5.01 9.45 13.26
N SER A 680 5.78 8.50 12.72
CA SER A 680 5.72 7.09 13.08
C SER A 680 7.11 6.49 13.22
N ALA A 681 7.26 5.50 14.07
CA ALA A 681 8.47 4.67 14.15
C ALA A 681 8.50 3.59 13.06
N GLU A 682 7.32 3.23 12.53
CA GLU A 682 7.14 2.16 11.54
C GLU A 682 6.58 2.71 10.22
N GLY A 683 6.90 2.05 9.13
CA GLY A 683 6.46 2.41 7.78
C GLY A 683 7.62 2.66 6.82
N ASP A 684 7.34 3.31 5.70
CA ASP A 684 8.36 3.68 4.72
C ASP A 684 9.42 4.61 5.33
N PRO A 685 10.72 4.44 4.99
CA PRO A 685 11.78 5.29 5.52
C PRO A 685 11.73 6.70 4.92
N TYR A 686 11.49 7.71 5.76
CA TYR A 686 11.50 9.12 5.34
C TYR A 686 12.76 9.86 5.78
N TYR A 687 13.14 9.73 7.04
CA TYR A 687 14.27 10.47 7.61
C TYR A 687 15.22 9.54 8.36
N PRO A 688 16.51 9.49 7.98
CA PRO A 688 17.55 8.88 8.81
C PRO A 688 17.58 9.54 10.19
N ILE A 689 17.65 8.75 11.26
CA ILE A 689 17.74 9.30 12.62
C ILE A 689 19.19 9.69 12.90
N PRO A 690 19.50 10.99 13.08
CA PRO A 690 20.88 11.50 13.20
C PRO A 690 21.41 11.29 14.63
N ARG A 691 21.97 10.09 14.88
CA ARG A 691 22.64 9.74 16.15
C ARG A 691 24.01 9.13 15.84
N PRO A 692 25.02 9.35 16.71
CA PRO A 692 26.39 8.83 16.50
C PRO A 692 26.44 7.31 16.27
N GLU A 693 25.66 6.53 17.03
CA GLU A 693 25.59 5.08 16.88
C GLU A 693 25.03 4.64 15.54
N ASN A 694 24.05 5.37 14.99
CA ASN A 694 23.47 5.12 13.68
C ASN A 694 24.48 5.42 12.56
N GLN A 695 25.29 6.46 12.73
CA GLN A 695 26.38 6.78 11.81
C GLN A 695 27.48 5.69 11.85
N LEU A 696 27.79 5.14 13.01
CA LEU A 696 28.71 4.00 13.13
C LEU A 696 28.17 2.74 12.45
N LEU A 697 26.87 2.49 12.54
CA LEU A 697 26.24 1.39 11.84
C LEU A 697 26.26 1.63 10.33
N PHE A 698 25.93 2.85 9.88
CA PHE A 698 25.98 3.23 8.46
C PHE A 698 27.38 3.06 7.85
N LYS A 699 28.44 3.43 8.58
CA LYS A 699 29.83 3.24 8.11
C LYS A 699 30.17 1.78 7.78
N LYS A 700 29.55 0.81 8.45
CA LYS A 700 29.74 -0.61 8.11
C LYS A 700 29.12 -0.94 6.75
N TYR A 701 27.96 -0.38 6.46
CA TYR A 701 27.32 -0.52 5.14
C TYR A 701 28.04 0.27 4.05
N GLU A 702 28.54 1.46 4.34
CA GLU A 702 29.34 2.29 3.43
C GLU A 702 30.61 1.53 2.98
N ALA A 703 31.32 0.89 3.93
CA ALA A 703 32.49 0.05 3.61
C ALA A 703 32.15 -1.16 2.72
N LEU A 704 30.96 -1.76 2.90
CA LEU A 704 30.49 -2.80 1.98
C LEU A 704 30.17 -2.24 0.61
N ALA A 705 29.51 -1.08 0.54
CA ALA A 705 29.18 -0.42 -0.70
C ALA A 705 30.45 -0.07 -1.52
N ASP A 706 31.46 0.48 -0.85
CA ASP A 706 32.75 0.81 -1.46
C ASP A 706 33.48 -0.42 -2.05
N SER A 707 33.27 -1.60 -1.46
CA SER A 707 33.84 -2.86 -1.93
C SER A 707 32.98 -3.59 -2.96
N THR A 708 31.76 -3.12 -3.23
CA THR A 708 30.82 -3.76 -4.16
C THR A 708 31.02 -3.22 -5.57
N SER A 709 31.55 -4.06 -6.45
CA SER A 709 31.75 -3.70 -7.86
C SER A 709 30.44 -3.72 -8.64
N GLY A 710 30.32 -2.86 -9.67
CA GLY A 710 29.15 -2.83 -10.56
C GLY A 710 27.90 -2.15 -9.96
N VAL A 711 28.02 -1.51 -8.79
CA VAL A 711 26.91 -0.80 -8.14
C VAL A 711 27.33 0.61 -7.72
N THR A 712 26.45 1.58 -7.95
CA THR A 712 26.59 2.95 -7.43
C THR A 712 25.45 3.25 -6.47
N PHE A 713 25.77 3.61 -5.22
CA PHE A 713 24.83 4.02 -4.22
C PHE A 713 24.69 5.54 -4.22
N VAL A 714 23.46 6.06 -4.39
CA VAL A 714 23.20 7.50 -4.52
C VAL A 714 21.82 7.84 -3.99
N GLY A 715 21.64 9.06 -3.49
CA GLY A 715 20.38 9.52 -2.93
C GLY A 715 20.31 9.38 -1.42
N ARG A 716 19.24 9.92 -0.83
CA ARG A 716 19.07 10.12 0.61
C ARG A 716 19.14 8.82 1.42
N LEU A 717 18.46 7.77 0.95
CA LEU A 717 18.39 6.49 1.67
C LEU A 717 19.66 5.67 1.49
N ALA A 718 20.23 5.66 0.28
CA ALA A 718 21.45 4.91 -0.02
C ALA A 718 22.69 5.51 0.65
N THR A 719 22.68 6.79 1.00
CA THR A 719 23.80 7.47 1.68
C THR A 719 23.51 7.83 3.13
N TYR A 720 22.35 7.41 3.66
CA TYR A 720 21.89 7.64 5.03
C TYR A 720 22.07 9.09 5.49
N ARG A 721 21.71 10.05 4.62
CA ARG A 721 21.83 11.49 4.87
C ARG A 721 20.54 12.22 4.59
N TYR A 722 20.33 13.31 5.34
CA TYR A 722 19.23 14.22 5.08
C TYR A 722 19.63 15.21 3.98
N TYR A 723 18.92 15.16 2.84
CA TYR A 723 19.12 16.07 1.72
C TYR A 723 17.83 16.79 1.35
N ASN A 724 17.92 18.05 0.96
CA ASN A 724 16.87 18.76 0.23
C ASN A 724 16.85 18.31 -1.24
N MET A 725 15.79 18.66 -1.97
CA MET A 725 15.61 18.21 -3.37
C MET A 725 16.74 18.72 -4.29
N ASP A 726 17.13 19.98 -4.17
CA ASP A 726 18.26 20.57 -4.92
C ASP A 726 19.57 19.83 -4.68
N GLN A 727 19.85 19.48 -3.43
CA GLN A 727 21.06 18.73 -3.05
C GLN A 727 21.06 17.32 -3.65
N ILE A 728 19.89 16.64 -3.74
CA ILE A 728 19.77 15.35 -4.40
C ILE A 728 20.02 15.48 -5.91
N VAL A 729 19.46 16.50 -6.55
CA VAL A 729 19.72 16.77 -7.97
C VAL A 729 21.19 17.06 -8.20
N GLY A 730 21.80 17.91 -7.37
CA GLY A 730 23.25 18.21 -7.43
C GLY A 730 24.11 16.97 -7.24
N GLN A 731 23.77 16.10 -6.28
CA GLN A 731 24.47 14.82 -6.06
C GLN A 731 24.38 13.91 -7.29
N ALA A 732 23.19 13.79 -7.90
CA ALA A 732 23.00 12.97 -9.10
C ALA A 732 23.80 13.50 -10.30
N LEU A 733 23.78 14.82 -10.55
CA LEU A 733 24.58 15.46 -11.59
C LEU A 733 26.08 15.28 -11.36
N ALA A 734 26.56 15.43 -10.12
CA ALA A 734 27.94 15.18 -9.75
C ALA A 734 28.33 13.70 -9.91
N THR A 735 27.43 12.77 -9.61
CA THR A 735 27.64 11.35 -9.82
C THR A 735 27.74 11.03 -11.32
N PHE A 736 26.85 11.60 -12.13
CA PHE A 736 26.93 11.46 -13.57
C PHE A 736 28.27 11.96 -14.14
N ARG A 737 28.74 13.14 -13.73
CA ARG A 737 30.04 13.68 -14.16
C ARG A 737 31.19 12.73 -13.84
N ARG A 738 31.22 12.13 -12.63
CA ARG A 738 32.25 11.13 -12.27
C ARG A 738 32.18 9.87 -13.16
N MET A 739 30.98 9.42 -13.49
CA MET A 739 30.76 8.27 -14.38
C MET A 739 31.23 8.60 -15.81
N ASP A 740 30.99 9.81 -16.31
CA ASP A 740 31.43 10.29 -17.61
C ASP A 740 32.95 10.40 -17.69
N GLU A 741 33.62 10.98 -16.68
CA GLU A 741 35.07 11.04 -16.56
C GLU A 741 35.72 9.64 -16.54
N ALA A 742 35.12 8.72 -15.77
CA ALA A 742 35.62 7.33 -15.76
C ALA A 742 35.50 6.67 -17.14
N ARG A 743 34.36 6.85 -17.83
CA ARG A 743 34.12 6.34 -19.18
C ARG A 743 35.14 6.93 -20.19
N ALA A 744 35.41 8.24 -20.12
CA ALA A 744 36.34 8.92 -20.99
C ALA A 744 37.80 8.35 -20.84
N ARG A 745 38.23 8.06 -19.61
CA ARG A 745 39.54 7.45 -19.33
C ARG A 745 39.69 6.05 -19.96
N PHE A 746 38.62 5.27 -19.97
CA PHE A 746 38.65 3.91 -20.57
C PHE A 746 38.50 3.90 -22.11
N SER A 747 37.86 4.94 -22.69
CA SER A 747 37.58 5.00 -24.13
C SER A 747 38.65 5.72 -24.96
N GLY A 748 39.67 6.31 -24.34
CA GLY A 748 40.75 7.05 -25.02
C GLY A 748 40.31 8.31 -25.78
N LYS A 749 39.07 8.79 -25.57
CA LYS A 749 38.54 10.04 -26.12
C LYS A 749 38.71 11.16 -25.11
N PRO A 750 39.18 12.37 -25.51
CA PRO A 750 39.23 13.50 -24.60
C PRO A 750 37.81 13.91 -24.19
N ALA A 751 37.62 14.18 -22.89
CA ALA A 751 36.38 14.72 -22.36
C ALA A 751 36.00 16.02 -23.09
N ALA A 752 34.73 16.23 -23.41
CA ALA A 752 34.26 17.46 -24.02
C ALA A 752 34.57 18.65 -23.10
N ALA A 753 35.47 19.53 -23.56
CA ALA A 753 35.87 20.73 -22.85
C ALA A 753 34.70 21.74 -22.80
N GLY A 754 34.09 21.85 -21.63
CA GLY A 754 33.04 22.82 -21.39
C GLY A 754 32.76 23.04 -19.92
N ALA A 755 33.47 24.01 -19.36
CA ALA A 755 33.29 24.72 -18.09
C ALA A 755 34.44 24.50 -17.08
N THR A 756 35.13 25.58 -16.85
CA THR A 756 36.24 25.76 -15.93
C THR A 756 35.88 25.31 -14.50
N SER A 757 36.68 24.40 -14.00
CA SER A 757 36.67 23.99 -12.59
C SER A 757 37.04 25.18 -11.68
N ARG A 758 36.05 25.70 -10.93
CA ARG A 758 36.31 26.30 -9.63
C ARG A 758 36.02 25.25 -8.58
N GLU A 759 37.06 24.86 -7.85
CA GLU A 759 36.97 24.02 -6.68
C GLU A 759 35.93 24.61 -5.70
N LEU A 760 34.79 23.97 -5.56
CA LEU A 760 33.91 24.17 -4.43
C LEU A 760 34.29 23.14 -3.36
N ARG A 761 35.13 23.57 -2.41
CA ARG A 761 35.26 22.89 -1.12
C ARG A 761 33.93 23.08 -0.38
N LEU A 762 33.20 22.00 -0.22
CA LEU A 762 32.08 21.92 0.72
C LEU A 762 32.64 22.15 2.14
N ALA A 763 32.33 23.29 2.71
CA ALA A 763 32.39 23.48 4.17
C ALA A 763 31.23 22.69 4.78
N ILE A 764 31.58 21.84 5.73
CA ILE A 764 30.71 20.96 6.53
C ILE A 764 29.78 21.79 7.43
#